data_50cd7c3d1220020c0af56eb803896f95
#
_entry.id   50cd7c3d1220020c0af56eb803896f95
#
_cell.length_a   1.000
_cell.length_b   1.000
_cell.length_c   1.000
_cell.angle_alpha   90.00
_cell.angle_beta   90.00
_cell.angle_gamma   90.00
#
_symmetry.space_group_name_H-M   'P 1'
#
loop_
_entity.id
_entity.type
_entity.pdbx_description
1 polymer ?
#
loop_
_entity_poly.entity_id
_entity_poly.type
_entity_poly.pdbx_seq_one_letter_code
_entity_poly.pdbx_strand_id
1 'polypeptide(L)'
;MFRLMMLLAGLRGLLTSRPGFQNSFLQIIFPEKIQANTSDNSKVENEQVSYIIPIDEKPYTVHLRQRFFLADNFMVYLYNQGSVNSHSSNIQTQCYYQGYIEGYLNSVATLSTCSGLRGILQFENFSYGIEPLESAVEFQHLLYKLGNENNEFAVLIENNQDTEQNPMDYNVFISEKPESAVPDLIPLYLEMHIVVDKVLYDYLGSDSMMVTNKVIEIIGLVNSMFTPFKITIVLSSLELWSDKNKISTVGEADELLHAFLDWKKSYLTLRPHDIAYLFIYREYPDYVGAAFPGKMCVTSYSAGIALYPKGITLEAFSIIVTQMLGLSLGISYDDPRKCRCSGAICIMSPKAMQSSGVKTFSNCSLSDFENFISNMGARCLQNKPQMQRAPASICGNGRVEGNEICDCGTEEQCGPDSCCNPRTCVLKPNTQCDRGSCCNNCQLMQAGAVCRPIAHPECDVPEVCNGSSGSCPADITIHNGHKCKGGKAFCFDGGCQDLDARCESIYGKGSKNAPFACYEEIQSQTDRFGNCGRERSKYKFCAWRNLICGRLICTYPFQTPFLRDGASVIYAFVRNTVCITMHYTTKGGEDPMVVKNGSICDTGRICVNRECVESRILADRSYECSLKCNGHGVEEILSAFLVRSEGSTHRNASRSTSESSSQTDTVR
;
A
#
# COMPACT_ATOMS: atom_id res chain seq x y z
N MET A 1 23.44 28.14 7.85
CA MET A 1 23.20 27.93 9.29
C MET A 1 21.95 28.64 9.81
N PHE A 2 21.78 29.96 9.63
CA PHE A 2 20.59 30.70 10.13
C PHE A 2 19.24 30.25 9.51
N ARG A 3 19.20 29.86 8.22
CA ARG A 3 18.00 29.39 7.55
C ARG A 3 17.59 27.96 7.99
N LEU A 4 18.54 27.13 8.37
CA LEU A 4 18.27 25.78 8.91
C LEU A 4 17.71 25.85 10.34
N MET A 5 18.20 26.81 11.15
CA MET A 5 17.64 27.05 12.49
C MET A 5 16.21 27.61 12.45
N MET A 6 15.86 28.44 11.46
CA MET A 6 14.50 28.95 11.26
C MET A 6 13.53 27.83 10.82
N LEU A 7 13.99 26.89 9.99
CA LEU A 7 13.19 25.73 9.59
C LEU A 7 12.94 24.78 10.77
N LEU A 8 13.94 24.54 11.61
CA LEU A 8 13.79 23.75 12.83
C LEU A 8 12.92 24.41 13.89
N ALA A 9 12.96 25.75 13.99
CA ALA A 9 12.08 26.52 14.87
C ALA A 9 10.62 26.55 14.33
N GLY A 10 10.44 26.60 13.00
CA GLY A 10 9.13 26.50 12.35
C GLY A 10 8.47 25.12 12.53
N LEU A 11 9.25 24.05 12.45
CA LEU A 11 8.79 22.69 12.73
C LEU A 11 8.37 22.49 14.19
N ARG A 12 9.07 23.09 15.15
CA ARG A 12 8.67 23.09 16.56
C ARG A 12 7.36 23.89 16.78
N GLY A 13 7.13 24.98 16.08
CA GLY A 13 5.89 25.76 16.12
C GLY A 13 4.68 25.03 15.54
N LEU A 14 4.86 24.23 14.49
CA LEU A 14 3.83 23.43 13.87
C LEU A 14 3.44 22.19 14.71
N LEU A 15 4.37 21.64 15.49
CA LEU A 15 4.12 20.53 16.40
C LEU A 15 3.38 20.93 17.69
N THR A 16 3.44 22.22 18.08
CA THR A 16 2.80 22.73 19.31
C THR A 16 1.33 23.13 19.13
N SER A 17 0.79 23.12 17.92
CA SER A 17 -0.59 23.56 17.64
C SER A 17 -1.64 22.41 17.51
N ARG A 18 -1.26 21.14 17.73
CA ARG A 18 -2.22 20.02 17.84
C ARG A 18 -2.49 19.72 19.31
N PRO A 19 -3.72 19.89 19.81
CA PRO A 19 -4.06 19.41 21.14
C PRO A 19 -4.02 17.87 21.10
N GLY A 20 -3.04 17.25 21.76
CA GLY A 20 -2.86 15.81 21.88
C GLY A 20 -1.46 15.26 21.59
N PHE A 21 -0.54 16.05 21.04
CA PHE A 21 0.85 15.64 20.83
C PHE A 21 1.79 16.27 21.88
N GLN A 22 1.65 15.87 23.11
CA GLN A 22 2.64 16.19 24.15
C GLN A 22 3.62 15.02 24.27
N ASN A 23 4.90 15.29 23.91
CA ASN A 23 6.09 14.46 24.18
C ASN A 23 6.25 13.11 23.45
N SER A 24 5.79 12.94 22.22
CA SER A 24 6.26 11.82 21.42
C SER A 24 7.67 12.11 20.87
N PHE A 25 8.65 11.27 21.21
CA PHE A 25 9.98 11.28 20.61
C PHE A 25 9.85 11.05 19.10
N LEU A 26 10.29 12.02 18.31
CA LEU A 26 10.26 11.99 16.86
C LEU A 26 11.62 12.47 16.33
N GLN A 27 12.29 11.65 15.54
CA GLN A 27 13.62 11.94 14.98
C GLN A 27 13.68 11.57 13.50
N ILE A 28 14.28 12.42 12.68
CA ILE A 28 14.66 12.07 11.30
C ILE A 28 16.06 11.47 11.36
N ILE A 29 16.20 10.26 10.80
CA ILE A 29 17.43 9.48 10.81
C ILE A 29 17.84 9.06 9.40
N PHE A 30 19.12 8.71 9.25
CA PHE A 30 19.71 8.16 8.03
C PHE A 30 20.32 6.79 8.36
N PRO A 31 19.58 5.69 8.19
CA PRO A 31 20.13 4.37 8.40
C PRO A 31 21.22 4.03 7.37
N GLU A 32 22.32 3.45 7.83
CA GLU A 32 23.41 3.03 6.95
C GLU A 32 23.44 1.51 6.84
N LYS A 33 23.48 0.98 5.61
CA LYS A 33 23.63 -0.45 5.37
C LYS A 33 25.10 -0.83 5.51
N ILE A 34 25.42 -1.80 6.37
CA ILE A 34 26.77 -2.33 6.52
C ILE A 34 27.04 -3.26 5.33
N GLN A 35 28.07 -2.95 4.54
CA GLN A 35 28.54 -3.83 3.47
C GLN A 35 29.43 -4.92 4.09
N ALA A 36 29.06 -6.19 3.92
CA ALA A 36 29.93 -7.29 4.29
C ALA A 36 31.18 -7.30 3.39
N ASN A 37 32.37 -7.29 3.97
CA ASN A 37 33.62 -7.51 3.24
C ASN A 37 33.66 -8.97 2.77
N THR A 38 33.27 -9.20 1.51
CA THR A 38 33.25 -10.52 0.89
C THR A 38 34.67 -11.00 0.61
N SER A 39 35.20 -11.84 1.48
CA SER A 39 36.38 -12.65 1.18
C SER A 39 36.15 -14.16 1.30
N ASP A 40 34.94 -14.63 1.56
CA ASP A 40 34.65 -16.06 1.67
C ASP A 40 33.36 -16.45 0.91
N ASN A 41 33.54 -17.37 -0.06
CA ASN A 41 32.50 -17.88 -0.98
C ASN A 41 31.59 -18.91 -0.27
N SER A 42 30.79 -18.53 0.71
CA SER A 42 29.76 -19.41 1.24
C SER A 42 28.35 -18.89 0.91
N LYS A 43 27.51 -19.75 0.34
CA LYS A 43 26.11 -19.51 -0.04
C LYS A 43 25.19 -19.08 1.12
N VAL A 44 25.71 -18.93 2.34
CA VAL A 44 24.95 -18.59 3.56
C VAL A 44 24.84 -17.08 3.79
N GLU A 45 25.70 -16.27 3.15
CA GLU A 45 25.75 -14.81 3.38
C GLU A 45 24.61 -14.01 2.74
N ASN A 46 23.88 -14.56 1.77
CA ASN A 46 22.83 -13.81 1.05
C ASN A 46 21.51 -13.61 1.84
N GLU A 47 21.34 -14.25 3.02
CA GLU A 47 20.13 -14.14 3.84
C GLU A 47 20.25 -13.14 5.00
N GLN A 48 21.43 -12.56 5.22
CA GLN A 48 21.68 -11.65 6.35
C GLN A 48 22.05 -10.24 5.87
N VAL A 49 21.54 -9.24 6.55
CA VAL A 49 21.84 -7.83 6.29
C VAL A 49 21.94 -7.10 7.62
N SER A 50 22.87 -6.15 7.73
CA SER A 50 23.03 -5.34 8.93
C SER A 50 22.91 -3.86 8.59
N TYR A 51 22.29 -3.12 9.52
CA TYR A 51 22.14 -1.66 9.41
C TYR A 51 22.63 -0.99 10.68
N ILE A 52 23.22 0.19 10.52
CA ILE A 52 23.46 1.14 11.61
C ILE A 52 22.28 2.10 11.65
N ILE A 53 21.57 2.13 12.77
CA ILE A 53 20.41 3.00 12.98
C ILE A 53 20.73 3.98 14.11
N PRO A 54 20.85 5.29 13.85
CA PRO A 54 21.12 6.27 14.90
C PRO A 54 19.84 6.57 15.70
N ILE A 55 19.88 6.35 17.01
CA ILE A 55 18.81 6.67 17.97
C ILE A 55 19.41 7.57 19.05
N ASP A 56 18.87 8.77 19.27
CA ASP A 56 19.45 9.77 20.20
C ASP A 56 20.94 10.00 19.99
N GLU A 57 21.35 10.17 18.73
CA GLU A 57 22.76 10.39 18.33
C GLU A 57 23.70 9.18 18.62
N LYS A 58 23.17 8.07 19.12
CA LYS A 58 23.92 6.82 19.33
C LYS A 58 23.69 5.84 18.19
N PRO A 59 24.75 5.26 17.60
CA PRO A 59 24.59 4.26 16.57
C PRO A 59 24.22 2.91 17.21
N TYR A 60 23.19 2.26 16.66
CA TYR A 60 22.78 0.91 17.01
C TYR A 60 22.93 0.01 15.81
N THR A 61 23.70 -1.08 15.95
CA THR A 61 23.84 -2.09 14.90
C THR A 61 22.68 -3.08 14.99
N VAL A 62 21.91 -3.20 13.90
CA VAL A 62 20.78 -4.11 13.79
C VAL A 62 21.13 -5.20 12.82
N HIS A 63 21.19 -6.45 13.31
CA HIS A 63 21.43 -7.64 12.50
C HIS A 63 20.12 -8.28 12.11
N LEU A 64 19.90 -8.46 10.82
CA LEU A 64 18.65 -8.91 10.24
C LEU A 64 18.86 -10.16 9.40
N ARG A 65 17.96 -11.13 9.54
CA ARG A 65 17.88 -12.33 8.72
C ARG A 65 16.55 -12.35 7.97
N GLN A 66 16.60 -12.66 6.69
CA GLN A 66 15.43 -12.75 5.84
C GLN A 66 14.46 -13.83 6.34
N ARG A 67 13.14 -13.54 6.27
CA ARG A 67 12.07 -14.44 6.68
C ARG A 67 11.09 -14.65 5.53
N PHE A 68 10.72 -15.90 5.33
CA PHE A 68 9.73 -16.31 4.34
C PHE A 68 8.52 -16.86 5.09
N PHE A 69 7.37 -16.21 4.90
CA PHE A 69 6.11 -16.62 5.55
C PHE A 69 4.87 -16.35 4.68
N LEU A 70 5.06 -16.13 3.38
CA LEU A 70 3.98 -16.13 2.40
C LEU A 70 3.98 -17.47 1.66
N ALA A 71 2.78 -18.03 1.45
CA ALA A 71 2.63 -19.26 0.67
C ALA A 71 3.02 -19.01 -0.80
N ASP A 72 3.55 -20.04 -1.47
CA ASP A 72 3.96 -19.95 -2.88
C ASP A 72 2.82 -19.49 -3.81
N ASN A 73 1.61 -19.93 -3.50
CA ASN A 73 0.38 -19.57 -4.19
C ASN A 73 -0.42 -18.46 -3.48
N PHE A 74 0.26 -17.57 -2.74
CA PHE A 74 -0.40 -16.48 -2.03
C PHE A 74 -1.22 -15.59 -2.96
N MET A 75 -2.50 -15.39 -2.64
CA MET A 75 -3.45 -14.61 -3.42
C MET A 75 -4.18 -13.61 -2.55
N VAL A 76 -4.39 -12.42 -3.10
CA VAL A 76 -5.26 -11.39 -2.52
C VAL A 76 -6.57 -11.35 -3.29
N TYR A 77 -7.68 -11.54 -2.58
CA TYR A 77 -9.03 -11.54 -3.14
C TYR A 77 -9.73 -10.22 -2.81
N LEU A 78 -10.11 -9.49 -3.84
CA LEU A 78 -10.87 -8.24 -3.73
C LEU A 78 -12.31 -8.45 -4.22
N TYR A 79 -13.26 -7.88 -3.50
CA TYR A 79 -14.65 -7.86 -3.91
C TYR A 79 -14.99 -6.53 -4.56
N ASN A 80 -15.44 -6.56 -5.80
CA ASN A 80 -15.91 -5.39 -6.52
C ASN A 80 -17.27 -5.70 -7.14
N GLN A 81 -18.32 -4.99 -6.69
CA GLN A 81 -19.70 -5.12 -7.20
C GLN A 81 -20.21 -6.58 -7.31
N GLY A 82 -19.88 -7.41 -6.31
CA GLY A 82 -20.33 -8.80 -6.27
C GLY A 82 -19.48 -9.79 -7.09
N SER A 83 -18.44 -9.32 -7.78
CA SER A 83 -17.42 -10.17 -8.42
C SER A 83 -16.16 -10.26 -7.56
N VAL A 84 -15.54 -11.44 -7.53
CA VAL A 84 -14.26 -11.68 -6.87
C VAL A 84 -13.16 -11.52 -7.91
N ASN A 85 -12.30 -10.54 -7.73
CA ASN A 85 -11.08 -10.39 -8.51
C ASN A 85 -9.92 -10.92 -7.68
N SER A 86 -9.24 -11.95 -8.15
CA SER A 86 -8.01 -12.44 -7.54
C SER A 86 -6.82 -11.77 -8.23
N HIS A 87 -5.98 -11.14 -7.45
CA HIS A 87 -4.70 -10.64 -7.91
C HIS A 87 -3.59 -11.49 -7.29
N SER A 88 -2.82 -12.16 -8.13
CA SER A 88 -1.45 -12.52 -7.78
C SER A 88 -0.69 -11.20 -7.73
N SER A 89 -0.64 -10.60 -6.56
CA SER A 89 0.07 -9.33 -6.40
C SER A 89 1.57 -9.59 -6.62
N ASN A 90 2.25 -8.72 -7.35
CA ASN A 90 3.71 -8.63 -7.37
C ASN A 90 4.20 -8.13 -5.99
N ILE A 91 3.81 -8.82 -4.92
CA ILE A 91 4.29 -8.52 -3.58
C ILE A 91 5.75 -8.95 -3.54
N GLN A 92 6.61 -8.00 -3.29
CA GLN A 92 8.01 -8.29 -3.04
C GLN A 92 8.10 -9.03 -1.70
N THR A 93 8.28 -10.35 -1.76
CA THR A 93 8.30 -11.23 -0.59
C THR A 93 9.68 -11.30 0.07
N GLN A 94 10.70 -10.81 -0.62
CA GLN A 94 12.12 -10.96 -0.27
C GLN A 94 12.63 -9.88 0.68
N CYS A 95 11.78 -8.94 1.05
CA CYS A 95 12.16 -7.75 1.79
C CYS A 95 11.70 -7.77 3.26
N TYR A 96 11.28 -8.91 3.80
CA TYR A 96 10.89 -9.04 5.21
C TYR A 96 12.01 -9.71 6.02
N TYR A 97 12.41 -9.03 7.09
CA TYR A 97 13.54 -9.41 7.93
C TYR A 97 13.16 -9.42 9.40
N GLN A 98 13.76 -10.32 10.13
CA GLN A 98 13.71 -10.39 11.58
C GLN A 98 15.12 -10.52 12.14
N GLY A 99 15.39 -9.89 13.28
CA GLY A 99 16.69 -9.93 13.89
C GLY A 99 16.75 -9.32 15.27
N TYR A 100 17.93 -8.85 15.64
CA TYR A 100 18.21 -8.32 16.97
C TYR A 100 19.11 -7.08 16.88
N ILE A 101 19.22 -6.37 18.00
CA ILE A 101 20.08 -5.20 18.15
C ILE A 101 21.33 -5.62 18.91
N GLU A 102 22.50 -5.36 18.37
CA GLU A 102 23.79 -5.72 18.96
C GLU A 102 23.95 -5.09 20.35
N GLY A 103 24.39 -5.89 21.30
CA GLY A 103 24.56 -5.46 22.71
C GLY A 103 23.29 -5.50 23.56
N TYR A 104 22.13 -5.83 22.99
CA TYR A 104 20.83 -5.93 23.68
C TYR A 104 20.27 -7.36 23.57
N LEU A 105 20.52 -8.19 24.61
CA LEU A 105 20.16 -9.61 24.62
C LEU A 105 18.66 -9.88 24.42
N ASN A 106 17.82 -9.00 24.97
CA ASN A 106 16.35 -9.09 24.86
C ASN A 106 15.82 -8.05 23.87
N SER A 107 16.34 -8.03 22.64
CA SER A 107 15.87 -7.14 21.59
C SER A 107 15.32 -7.92 20.40
N VAL A 108 14.33 -7.36 19.72
CA VAL A 108 13.78 -7.89 18.47
C VAL A 108 13.64 -6.77 17.46
N ALA A 109 14.11 -6.99 16.25
CA ALA A 109 13.89 -6.10 15.12
C ALA A 109 13.07 -6.84 14.08
N THR A 110 11.93 -6.27 13.69
CA THR A 110 11.07 -6.78 12.62
C THR A 110 10.90 -5.68 11.59
N LEU A 111 11.58 -5.81 10.46
CA LEU A 111 11.70 -4.77 9.46
C LEU A 111 11.39 -5.28 8.06
N SER A 112 10.77 -4.43 7.26
CA SER A 112 10.66 -4.55 5.80
C SER A 112 11.64 -3.59 5.13
N THR A 113 12.25 -4.02 4.03
CA THR A 113 13.15 -3.22 3.20
C THR A 113 12.58 -2.97 1.80
N CYS A 114 11.29 -3.26 1.57
CA CYS A 114 10.64 -3.18 0.25
C CYS A 114 10.64 -1.78 -0.36
N SER A 115 10.44 -0.75 0.46
CA SER A 115 10.41 0.66 0.05
C SER A 115 11.13 1.54 1.07
N GLY A 116 12.34 1.17 1.46
CA GLY A 116 13.06 1.72 2.61
C GLY A 116 12.84 0.88 3.86
N LEU A 117 13.47 1.25 4.98
CA LEU A 117 13.29 0.54 6.24
C LEU A 117 11.95 0.91 6.89
N ARG A 118 11.07 -0.08 7.05
CA ARG A 118 9.77 0.10 7.71
C ARG A 118 9.56 -1.02 8.72
N GLY A 119 9.11 -0.71 9.92
CA GLY A 119 8.77 -1.70 10.92
C GLY A 119 9.08 -1.26 12.34
N ILE A 120 9.44 -2.22 13.22
CA ILE A 120 9.56 -1.99 14.65
C ILE A 120 10.88 -2.52 15.19
N LEU A 121 11.52 -1.70 16.01
CA LEU A 121 12.69 -2.04 16.82
C LEU A 121 12.25 -2.15 18.28
N GLN A 122 12.28 -3.34 18.87
CA GLN A 122 11.85 -3.60 20.23
C GLN A 122 13.08 -3.83 21.12
N PHE A 123 13.19 -3.02 22.15
CA PHE A 123 14.08 -3.20 23.27
C PHE A 123 13.30 -3.85 24.41
N GLU A 124 13.95 -4.17 25.51
CA GLU A 124 13.30 -4.87 26.64
C GLU A 124 12.02 -4.16 27.13
N ASN A 125 12.06 -2.82 27.30
CA ASN A 125 10.97 -2.04 27.91
C ASN A 125 10.36 -0.95 27.02
N PHE A 126 10.85 -0.80 25.79
CA PHE A 126 10.37 0.23 24.86
C PHE A 126 10.55 -0.20 23.42
N SER A 127 9.77 0.39 22.54
CA SER A 127 9.80 0.12 21.10
C SER A 127 9.87 1.42 20.29
N TYR A 128 10.55 1.36 19.16
CA TYR A 128 10.56 2.41 18.14
C TYR A 128 9.93 1.90 16.85
N GLY A 129 9.08 2.74 16.23
CA GLY A 129 8.68 2.59 14.85
C GLY A 129 9.66 3.30 13.93
N ILE A 130 9.96 2.72 12.78
CA ILE A 130 10.76 3.32 11.72
C ILE A 130 9.97 3.30 10.41
N GLU A 131 9.92 4.42 9.70
CA GLU A 131 9.24 4.54 8.41
C GLU A 131 10.05 5.41 7.44
N PRO A 132 10.11 5.07 6.13
CA PRO A 132 10.75 5.91 5.13
C PRO A 132 9.96 7.19 4.91
N LEU A 133 10.66 8.31 4.68
CA LEU A 133 10.05 9.58 4.25
C LEU A 133 9.94 9.59 2.73
N GLU A 134 8.71 9.53 2.21
CA GLU A 134 8.41 9.37 0.77
C GLU A 134 8.90 10.54 -0.11
N SER A 135 9.16 11.71 0.46
CA SER A 135 9.56 12.93 -0.27
C SER A 135 11.04 13.27 -0.17
N ALA A 136 11.86 12.41 0.45
CA ALA A 136 13.24 12.77 0.76
C ALA A 136 14.20 12.42 -0.37
N VAL A 137 15.10 13.38 -0.67
CA VAL A 137 16.18 13.26 -1.68
C VAL A 137 17.27 12.26 -1.26
N GLU A 138 17.31 11.90 0.02
CA GLU A 138 18.27 10.99 0.64
C GLU A 138 17.49 9.89 1.38
N PHE A 139 18.14 8.78 1.73
CA PHE A 139 17.55 7.63 2.45
C PHE A 139 17.14 8.03 3.89
N GLN A 140 16.21 9.00 3.98
CA GLN A 140 15.68 9.55 5.23
C GLN A 140 14.55 8.71 5.78
N HIS A 141 14.57 8.48 7.08
CA HIS A 141 13.54 7.75 7.80
C HIS A 141 13.07 8.53 9.00
N LEU A 142 11.81 8.37 9.32
CA LEU A 142 11.20 8.85 10.55
C LEU A 142 11.31 7.76 11.61
N LEU A 143 11.97 8.08 12.73
CA LEU A 143 12.01 7.23 13.91
C LEU A 143 11.14 7.84 14.99
N TYR A 144 10.24 7.06 15.57
CA TYR A 144 9.35 7.52 16.64
C TYR A 144 9.18 6.45 17.71
N LYS A 145 9.06 6.91 18.96
CA LYS A 145 8.84 6.01 20.10
C LYS A 145 7.39 5.54 20.11
N LEU A 146 7.19 4.25 20.20
CA LEU A 146 5.87 3.66 20.40
C LEU A 146 5.51 3.71 21.89
N GLY A 147 4.44 4.41 22.24
CA GLY A 147 3.89 4.49 23.58
C GLY A 147 2.38 4.53 23.51
N ASN A 148 1.72 3.80 24.39
CA ASN A 148 0.27 3.90 24.54
C ASN A 148 -0.04 5.09 25.45
N GLU A 149 -0.25 6.27 24.89
CA GLU A 149 -0.73 7.46 25.65
C GLU A 149 -2.26 7.51 25.79
N ASN A 150 -3.00 6.57 25.22
CA ASN A 150 -4.46 6.53 25.33
C ASN A 150 -4.90 5.74 26.56
N ASN A 151 -5.12 6.45 27.66
CA ASN A 151 -5.75 5.94 28.89
C ASN A 151 -7.17 5.36 28.67
N GLU A 152 -7.79 5.57 27.50
CA GLU A 152 -9.11 5.02 27.15
C GLU A 152 -9.10 3.50 27.00
N PHE A 153 -7.96 2.90 26.65
CA PHE A 153 -7.80 1.44 26.58
C PHE A 153 -7.72 0.75 27.96
N ALA A 154 -7.34 1.49 28.99
CA ALA A 154 -7.26 0.95 30.35
C ALA A 154 -8.64 0.54 30.90
N VAL A 155 -9.70 1.24 30.47
CA VAL A 155 -11.07 1.01 30.94
C VAL A 155 -11.66 -0.31 30.41
N LEU A 156 -11.26 -0.74 29.20
CA LEU A 156 -11.80 -1.95 28.58
C LEU A 156 -11.36 -3.25 29.28
N ILE A 157 -10.23 -3.22 29.98
CA ILE A 157 -9.68 -4.41 30.66
C ILE A 157 -10.18 -4.52 32.11
N GLU A 158 -10.46 -3.39 32.74
CA GLU A 158 -11.04 -3.39 34.12
C GLU A 158 -12.48 -3.92 34.13
N ASN A 159 -13.27 -3.69 33.07
CA ASN A 159 -14.64 -4.18 32.95
C ASN A 159 -14.76 -5.67 32.67
N ASN A 160 -13.70 -6.32 32.16
CA ASN A 160 -13.68 -7.77 31.92
C ASN A 160 -13.26 -8.60 33.16
N GLN A 161 -12.94 -7.97 34.30
CA GLN A 161 -12.59 -8.70 35.54
C GLN A 161 -13.79 -9.14 36.36
N ASP A 162 -15.00 -8.63 36.10
CA ASP A 162 -16.21 -8.89 36.93
C ASP A 162 -17.24 -9.82 36.25
N THR A 163 -16.99 -10.33 35.05
CA THR A 163 -17.80 -11.42 34.49
C THR A 163 -17.13 -12.75 34.75
N GLU A 164 -17.35 -13.31 35.93
CA GLU A 164 -17.32 -14.76 36.14
C GLU A 164 -18.40 -15.40 35.25
N GLN A 165 -18.09 -15.59 33.97
CA GLN A 165 -18.81 -16.55 33.15
C GLN A 165 -18.25 -17.91 33.47
N ASN A 166 -19.07 -18.74 34.11
CA ASN A 166 -18.84 -20.15 34.34
C ASN A 166 -18.29 -20.81 33.09
N PRO A 167 -17.12 -21.46 33.19
CA PRO A 167 -16.62 -22.28 32.07
C PRO A 167 -17.64 -23.42 31.88
N MET A 168 -18.14 -23.56 30.65
CA MET A 168 -18.86 -24.78 30.30
C MET A 168 -17.92 -25.96 30.58
N ASP A 169 -18.40 -26.82 31.48
CA ASP A 169 -17.75 -28.02 31.96
C ASP A 169 -17.47 -28.97 30.79
N TYR A 170 -16.28 -28.95 30.27
CA TYR A 170 -15.73 -30.07 29.50
C TYR A 170 -14.71 -30.75 30.38
N ASN A 171 -15.10 -31.92 30.93
CA ASN A 171 -14.25 -32.78 31.73
C ASN A 171 -12.91 -33.04 31.04
N VAL A 172 -11.86 -32.40 31.50
CA VAL A 172 -10.48 -32.68 31.14
C VAL A 172 -9.95 -33.69 32.15
N PHE A 173 -9.72 -34.92 31.73
CA PHE A 173 -8.98 -35.90 32.53
C PHE A 173 -7.52 -35.41 32.69
N ILE A 174 -7.16 -35.08 33.94
CA ILE A 174 -5.78 -34.78 34.33
C ILE A 174 -5.06 -36.09 34.50
N SER A 175 -4.14 -36.40 33.62
CA SER A 175 -3.14 -37.46 33.79
C SER A 175 -1.87 -36.86 34.40
N GLU A 176 -1.37 -37.47 35.47
CA GLU A 176 -0.17 -37.06 36.17
C GLU A 176 1.09 -37.18 35.29
N LYS A 177 1.96 -36.22 35.50
CA LYS A 177 3.16 -35.84 34.74
C LYS A 177 4.31 -36.82 34.93
N PRO A 178 5.12 -37.17 33.88
CA PRO A 178 6.52 -37.45 34.01
C PRO A 178 7.35 -36.23 33.65
N GLU A 179 8.30 -35.87 34.49
CA GLU A 179 9.37 -34.91 34.18
C GLU A 179 10.17 -35.46 33.02
N SER A 180 10.14 -34.83 31.86
CA SER A 180 10.98 -35.12 30.75
C SER A 180 11.55 -33.87 30.11
N ALA A 181 12.82 -33.92 29.77
CA ALA A 181 13.56 -32.92 29.01
C ALA A 181 12.75 -32.40 27.81
N VAL A 182 12.84 -31.09 27.57
CA VAL A 182 12.22 -30.42 26.43
C VAL A 182 12.54 -31.21 25.15
N PRO A 183 11.54 -31.82 24.48
CA PRO A 183 11.82 -32.50 23.22
C PRO A 183 12.27 -31.43 22.20
N ASP A 184 13.23 -31.81 21.38
CA ASP A 184 13.66 -30.96 20.26
C ASP A 184 12.45 -30.77 19.34
N LEU A 185 11.70 -29.66 19.51
CA LEU A 185 10.49 -29.37 18.78
C LEU A 185 10.82 -29.30 17.28
N ILE A 186 10.20 -30.19 16.51
CA ILE A 186 10.25 -30.15 15.06
C ILE A 186 9.63 -28.83 14.59
N PRO A 187 10.20 -28.14 13.56
CA PRO A 187 9.59 -26.93 13.02
C PRO A 187 8.13 -27.18 12.63
N LEU A 188 7.25 -26.32 13.11
CA LEU A 188 5.81 -26.36 12.86
C LEU A 188 5.40 -25.22 11.94
N TYR A 189 4.34 -25.44 11.15
CA TYR A 189 3.83 -24.46 10.19
C TYR A 189 2.32 -24.31 10.36
N LEU A 190 1.85 -23.08 10.42
CA LEU A 190 0.42 -22.75 10.52
C LEU A 190 0.00 -21.95 9.30
N GLU A 191 -0.81 -22.57 8.43
CA GLU A 191 -1.35 -21.90 7.25
C GLU A 191 -2.57 -21.07 7.63
N MET A 192 -2.43 -19.74 7.51
CA MET A 192 -3.44 -18.79 7.96
C MET A 192 -4.10 -18.07 6.77
N HIS A 193 -5.44 -18.07 6.74
CA HIS A 193 -6.24 -17.22 5.87
C HIS A 193 -6.75 -16.02 6.66
N ILE A 194 -6.59 -14.80 6.13
CA ILE A 194 -7.06 -13.58 6.78
C ILE A 194 -8.14 -12.92 5.94
N VAL A 195 -9.19 -12.46 6.62
CA VAL A 195 -10.25 -11.64 6.05
C VAL A 195 -10.22 -10.27 6.72
N VAL A 196 -10.27 -9.20 5.94
CA VAL A 196 -10.34 -7.82 6.44
C VAL A 196 -11.73 -7.27 6.14
N ASP A 197 -12.43 -6.77 7.17
CA ASP A 197 -13.75 -6.20 7.02
C ASP A 197 -13.73 -4.86 6.26
N LYS A 198 -14.88 -4.45 5.73
CA LYS A 198 -15.00 -3.22 4.92
C LYS A 198 -14.55 -1.98 5.67
N VAL A 199 -14.91 -1.86 6.95
CA VAL A 199 -14.61 -0.66 7.72
C VAL A 199 -13.12 -0.58 8.04
N LEU A 200 -12.46 -1.72 8.35
CA LEU A 200 -11.02 -1.79 8.53
C LEU A 200 -10.27 -1.50 7.22
N TYR A 201 -10.75 -2.05 6.09
CA TYR A 201 -10.20 -1.77 4.77
C TYR A 201 -10.19 -0.26 4.48
N ASP A 202 -11.31 0.43 4.74
CA ASP A 202 -11.40 1.89 4.56
C ASP A 202 -10.53 2.66 5.55
N TYR A 203 -10.51 2.24 6.82
CA TYR A 203 -9.69 2.87 7.86
C TYR A 203 -8.19 2.79 7.56
N LEU A 204 -7.74 1.69 6.96
CA LEU A 204 -6.34 1.47 6.58
C LEU A 204 -5.93 2.15 5.26
N GLY A 205 -6.86 2.84 4.58
CA GLY A 205 -6.55 3.70 3.43
C GLY A 205 -7.28 3.37 2.13
N SER A 206 -8.19 2.38 2.11
CA SER A 206 -9.01 1.99 0.93
C SER A 206 -8.18 1.54 -0.30
N ASP A 207 -6.89 1.26 -0.11
CA ASP A 207 -5.99 0.75 -1.14
C ASP A 207 -5.59 -0.69 -0.83
N SER A 208 -5.75 -1.57 -1.82
CA SER A 208 -5.52 -3.01 -1.64
C SER A 208 -4.07 -3.35 -1.33
N MET A 209 -3.11 -2.65 -1.94
CA MET A 209 -1.69 -2.91 -1.72
C MET A 209 -1.26 -2.40 -0.33
N MET A 210 -1.74 -1.22 0.05
CA MET A 210 -1.45 -0.64 1.37
C MET A 210 -2.00 -1.53 2.50
N VAL A 211 -3.26 -1.99 2.37
CA VAL A 211 -3.88 -2.88 3.37
C VAL A 211 -3.15 -4.23 3.40
N THR A 212 -2.79 -4.78 2.24
CA THR A 212 -2.04 -6.03 2.16
C THR A 212 -0.69 -5.93 2.86
N ASN A 213 0.08 -4.88 2.61
CA ASN A 213 1.37 -4.67 3.25
C ASN A 213 1.24 -4.56 4.78
N LYS A 214 0.22 -3.83 5.27
CA LYS A 214 -0.05 -3.74 6.72
C LYS A 214 -0.39 -5.09 7.35
N VAL A 215 -1.19 -5.92 6.67
CA VAL A 215 -1.49 -7.29 7.14
C VAL A 215 -0.21 -8.14 7.18
N ILE A 216 0.64 -8.06 6.17
CA ILE A 216 1.92 -8.78 6.13
C ILE A 216 2.84 -8.32 7.26
N GLU A 217 2.91 -7.01 7.54
CA GLU A 217 3.69 -6.46 8.67
C GLU A 217 3.17 -6.99 10.02
N ILE A 218 1.84 -7.07 10.22
CA ILE A 218 1.23 -7.66 11.41
C ILE A 218 1.66 -9.13 11.56
N ILE A 219 1.56 -9.93 10.50
CA ILE A 219 1.95 -11.35 10.54
C ILE A 219 3.46 -11.52 10.77
N GLY A 220 4.28 -10.62 10.24
CA GLY A 220 5.73 -10.57 10.55
C GLY A 220 5.99 -10.41 12.06
N LEU A 221 5.27 -9.49 12.72
CA LEU A 221 5.36 -9.29 14.16
C LEU A 221 4.82 -10.51 14.94
N VAL A 222 3.70 -11.08 14.53
CA VAL A 222 3.15 -12.30 15.14
C VAL A 222 4.14 -13.46 15.04
N ASN A 223 4.79 -13.64 13.87
CA ASN A 223 5.83 -14.65 13.70
C ASN A 223 7.02 -14.45 14.66
N SER A 224 7.40 -13.19 14.94
CA SER A 224 8.47 -12.93 15.91
C SER A 224 8.12 -13.43 17.31
N MET A 225 6.86 -13.31 17.71
CA MET A 225 6.36 -13.73 19.02
C MET A 225 6.25 -15.27 19.13
N PHE A 226 5.93 -15.98 18.03
CA PHE A 226 5.83 -17.45 18.02
C PHE A 226 7.18 -18.18 17.83
N THR A 227 8.29 -17.46 17.74
CA THR A 227 9.63 -18.04 17.60
C THR A 227 9.99 -19.08 18.70
N PRO A 228 9.62 -18.90 20.00
CA PRO A 228 9.92 -19.88 21.04
C PRO A 228 9.27 -21.25 20.83
N PHE A 229 8.10 -21.28 20.16
CA PHE A 229 7.40 -22.53 19.84
C PHE A 229 7.89 -23.18 18.53
N LYS A 230 8.87 -22.60 17.85
CA LYS A 230 9.33 -23.00 16.51
C LYS A 230 8.18 -23.09 15.48
N ILE A 231 7.11 -22.31 15.68
CA ILE A 231 5.99 -22.18 14.74
C ILE A 231 6.30 -21.06 13.74
N THR A 232 6.11 -21.36 12.46
CA THR A 232 6.04 -20.34 11.39
C THR A 232 4.61 -20.19 10.93
N ILE A 233 4.05 -18.98 11.10
CA ILE A 233 2.72 -18.65 10.59
C ILE A 233 2.87 -18.24 9.14
N VAL A 234 2.32 -19.04 8.24
CA VAL A 234 2.36 -18.85 6.79
C VAL A 234 1.05 -18.24 6.35
N LEU A 235 1.11 -17.03 5.80
CA LEU A 235 -0.06 -16.38 5.21
C LEU A 235 -0.38 -17.06 3.88
N SER A 236 -1.45 -17.89 3.87
CA SER A 236 -1.87 -18.65 2.69
C SER A 236 -2.66 -17.80 1.70
N SER A 237 -3.53 -16.92 2.18
CA SER A 237 -4.30 -16.00 1.35
C SER A 237 -4.91 -14.87 2.19
N LEU A 238 -5.27 -13.78 1.51
CA LEU A 238 -5.88 -12.60 2.11
C LEU A 238 -7.17 -12.25 1.34
N GLU A 239 -8.23 -11.98 2.07
CA GLU A 239 -9.51 -11.55 1.51
C GLU A 239 -9.86 -10.15 2.03
N LEU A 240 -10.07 -9.20 1.12
CA LEU A 240 -10.42 -7.82 1.44
C LEU A 240 -11.88 -7.56 1.04
N TRP A 241 -12.74 -7.30 2.01
CA TRP A 241 -14.14 -6.92 1.75
C TRP A 241 -14.22 -5.44 1.37
N SER A 242 -13.76 -5.12 0.16
CA SER A 242 -13.63 -3.75 -0.33
C SER A 242 -14.96 -3.11 -0.75
N ASP A 243 -16.02 -3.90 -1.03
CA ASP A 243 -17.34 -3.41 -1.41
C ASP A 243 -18.31 -3.34 -0.21
N LYS A 244 -18.47 -4.45 0.50
CA LYS A 244 -19.35 -4.60 1.68
C LYS A 244 -18.97 -5.82 2.49
N ASN A 245 -19.31 -5.83 3.77
CA ASN A 245 -19.17 -7.00 4.63
C ASN A 245 -20.07 -8.15 4.13
N LYS A 246 -19.55 -9.37 4.22
CA LYS A 246 -20.28 -10.60 3.80
C LYS A 246 -21.14 -11.18 4.91
N ILE A 247 -20.85 -10.80 6.15
CA ILE A 247 -21.62 -11.07 7.36
C ILE A 247 -21.81 -9.79 8.15
N SER A 248 -22.71 -9.77 9.13
CA SER A 248 -22.75 -8.69 10.12
C SER A 248 -21.47 -8.74 10.95
N THR A 249 -20.76 -7.59 11.07
CA THR A 249 -19.56 -7.45 11.91
C THR A 249 -19.87 -6.72 13.22
N VAL A 250 -21.16 -6.58 13.58
CA VAL A 250 -21.65 -5.96 14.81
C VAL A 250 -22.30 -7.04 15.67
N GLY A 251 -22.11 -6.98 16.99
CA GLY A 251 -22.70 -7.92 17.95
C GLY A 251 -21.68 -8.42 18.98
N GLU A 252 -22.13 -9.34 19.79
CA GLU A 252 -21.35 -10.01 20.83
C GLU A 252 -20.26 -10.92 20.22
N ALA A 253 -19.21 -11.17 21.00
CA ALA A 253 -18.03 -11.91 20.56
C ALA A 253 -18.37 -13.32 20.05
N ASP A 254 -19.22 -14.03 20.76
CA ASP A 254 -19.60 -15.40 20.45
C ASP A 254 -20.47 -15.50 19.20
N GLU A 255 -21.48 -14.63 19.09
CA GLU A 255 -22.35 -14.56 17.92
C GLU A 255 -21.57 -14.27 16.65
N LEU A 256 -20.64 -13.31 16.75
CA LEU A 256 -19.81 -12.90 15.62
C LEU A 256 -18.82 -13.98 15.21
N LEU A 257 -18.20 -14.67 16.17
CA LEU A 257 -17.30 -15.80 15.92
C LEU A 257 -18.04 -16.95 15.22
N HIS A 258 -19.27 -17.28 15.66
CA HIS A 258 -20.09 -18.31 15.02
C HIS A 258 -20.55 -17.91 13.61
N ALA A 259 -20.99 -16.66 13.43
CA ALA A 259 -21.37 -16.15 12.12
C ALA A 259 -20.19 -16.20 11.12
N PHE A 260 -18.98 -15.88 11.57
CA PHE A 260 -17.77 -16.00 10.75
C PHE A 260 -17.42 -17.46 10.45
N LEU A 261 -17.55 -18.35 11.43
CA LEU A 261 -17.33 -19.77 11.24
C LEU A 261 -18.28 -20.39 10.19
N ASP A 262 -19.55 -20.03 10.21
CA ASP A 262 -20.55 -20.54 9.25
C ASP A 262 -20.31 -19.97 7.84
N TRP A 263 -19.93 -18.70 7.74
CA TRP A 263 -19.50 -18.11 6.49
C TRP A 263 -18.24 -18.82 5.95
N LYS A 264 -17.23 -19.07 6.79
CA LYS A 264 -16.03 -19.82 6.44
C LYS A 264 -16.34 -21.19 5.86
N LYS A 265 -17.20 -21.96 6.52
CA LYS A 265 -17.63 -23.30 6.06
C LYS A 265 -18.26 -23.27 4.68
N SER A 266 -18.98 -22.20 4.36
CA SER A 266 -19.70 -22.06 3.09
C SER A 266 -18.82 -21.57 1.94
N TYR A 267 -17.81 -20.72 2.20
CA TYR A 267 -17.09 -19.99 1.16
C TYR A 267 -15.59 -20.31 1.07
N LEU A 268 -14.95 -20.77 2.14
CA LEU A 268 -13.50 -21.01 2.17
C LEU A 268 -13.11 -22.50 1.97
N THR A 269 -14.04 -23.38 1.67
CA THR A 269 -13.79 -24.83 1.59
C THR A 269 -12.74 -25.23 0.57
N LEU A 270 -12.57 -24.45 -0.50
CA LEU A 270 -11.62 -24.74 -1.59
C LEU A 270 -10.26 -24.04 -1.42
N ARG A 271 -10.07 -23.28 -0.36
CA ARG A 271 -8.80 -22.56 -0.11
C ARG A 271 -8.02 -23.27 0.98
N PRO A 272 -6.77 -23.71 0.71
CA PRO A 272 -5.97 -24.39 1.74
C PRO A 272 -5.65 -23.42 2.89
N HIS A 273 -5.98 -23.79 4.10
CA HIS A 273 -5.63 -23.12 5.35
C HIS A 273 -5.93 -24.02 6.55
N ASP A 274 -5.16 -23.86 7.62
CA ASP A 274 -5.41 -24.51 8.91
C ASP A 274 -6.42 -23.69 9.72
N ILE A 275 -6.31 -22.36 9.68
CA ILE A 275 -7.19 -21.45 10.41
C ILE A 275 -7.51 -20.20 9.60
N ALA A 276 -8.71 -19.65 9.81
CA ALA A 276 -9.12 -18.37 9.24
C ALA A 276 -9.38 -17.33 10.33
N TYR A 277 -8.94 -16.10 10.12
CA TYR A 277 -9.17 -14.97 11.02
C TYR A 277 -9.86 -13.81 10.31
N LEU A 278 -10.84 -13.20 10.98
CA LEU A 278 -11.51 -11.99 10.54
C LEU A 278 -11.00 -10.79 11.37
N PHE A 279 -10.39 -9.81 10.69
CA PHE A 279 -9.96 -8.55 11.29
C PHE A 279 -11.05 -7.49 11.08
N ILE A 280 -11.52 -6.87 12.16
CA ILE A 280 -12.69 -5.99 12.17
C ILE A 280 -12.31 -4.67 12.84
N TYR A 281 -12.62 -3.54 12.21
CA TYR A 281 -12.48 -2.24 12.84
C TYR A 281 -13.65 -1.96 13.82
N ARG A 282 -13.29 -1.52 15.01
CA ARG A 282 -14.23 -0.94 15.97
C ARG A 282 -13.62 0.28 16.67
N GLU A 283 -14.37 1.37 16.74
CA GLU A 283 -13.86 2.59 17.35
C GLU A 283 -13.62 2.40 18.86
N TYR A 284 -14.59 1.82 19.53
CA TYR A 284 -14.57 1.52 20.98
C TYR A 284 -15.09 0.08 21.20
N PRO A 285 -14.23 -0.94 21.10
CA PRO A 285 -14.66 -2.31 21.28
C PRO A 285 -14.80 -2.67 22.78
N ASP A 286 -15.82 -3.46 23.11
CA ASP A 286 -16.04 -4.02 24.45
C ASP A 286 -15.16 -5.25 24.71
N TYR A 287 -14.59 -5.85 23.67
CA TYR A 287 -13.70 -7.01 23.70
C TYR A 287 -12.66 -6.91 22.59
N VAL A 288 -11.54 -7.63 22.70
CA VAL A 288 -10.44 -7.53 21.76
C VAL A 288 -10.48 -8.58 20.63
N GLY A 289 -11.24 -9.64 20.81
CA GLY A 289 -11.37 -10.73 19.85
C GLY A 289 -12.00 -11.97 20.49
N ALA A 290 -12.15 -13.00 19.67
CA ALA A 290 -12.64 -14.32 20.13
C ALA A 290 -12.03 -15.44 19.30
N ALA A 291 -11.82 -16.59 19.92
CA ALA A 291 -11.34 -17.81 19.28
C ALA A 291 -11.90 -19.04 19.99
N PHE A 292 -11.92 -20.18 19.33
CA PHE A 292 -12.31 -21.46 19.93
C PHE A 292 -11.09 -22.08 20.64
N PRO A 293 -11.07 -22.19 22.00
CA PRO A 293 -9.87 -22.64 22.70
C PRO A 293 -9.48 -24.08 22.35
N GLY A 294 -8.18 -24.28 22.03
CA GLY A 294 -7.63 -25.60 21.73
C GLY A 294 -8.21 -26.29 20.49
N LYS A 295 -8.83 -25.55 19.58
CA LYS A 295 -9.49 -26.11 18.37
C LYS A 295 -8.74 -25.82 17.06
N MET A 296 -7.46 -25.48 17.12
CA MET A 296 -6.65 -25.11 15.95
C MET A 296 -6.79 -26.09 14.78
N CYS A 297 -6.57 -27.39 14.99
CA CYS A 297 -6.62 -28.41 13.94
C CYS A 297 -8.02 -29.04 13.74
N VAL A 298 -9.05 -28.49 14.35
CA VAL A 298 -10.42 -28.98 14.17
C VAL A 298 -11.12 -28.13 13.12
N THR A 299 -11.19 -28.62 11.88
CA THR A 299 -11.67 -27.87 10.70
C THR A 299 -13.03 -27.19 10.91
N SER A 300 -13.91 -27.80 11.70
CA SER A 300 -15.23 -27.26 12.01
C SER A 300 -15.22 -26.10 13.01
N TYR A 301 -14.08 -25.81 13.67
CA TYR A 301 -13.91 -24.76 14.67
C TYR A 301 -12.66 -23.90 14.47
N SER A 302 -11.89 -24.11 13.39
CA SER A 302 -10.66 -23.37 13.13
C SER A 302 -10.94 -21.98 12.57
N ALA A 303 -11.50 -21.11 13.40
CA ALA A 303 -11.80 -19.71 13.10
C ALA A 303 -11.52 -18.83 14.32
N GLY A 304 -11.21 -17.55 14.07
CA GLY A 304 -11.04 -16.54 15.08
C GLY A 304 -11.38 -15.15 14.55
N ILE A 305 -11.60 -14.22 15.47
CA ILE A 305 -11.82 -12.81 15.17
C ILE A 305 -10.86 -11.95 16.00
N ALA A 306 -10.38 -10.85 15.43
CA ALA A 306 -9.57 -9.86 16.12
C ALA A 306 -10.10 -8.47 15.80
N LEU A 307 -10.37 -7.68 16.83
CA LEU A 307 -10.89 -6.32 16.70
C LEU A 307 -9.72 -5.33 16.66
N TYR A 308 -9.77 -4.42 15.70
CA TYR A 308 -8.80 -3.35 15.49
C TYR A 308 -9.39 -2.04 16.04
N PRO A 309 -9.03 -1.62 17.26
CA PRO A 309 -9.52 -0.38 17.84
C PRO A 309 -8.96 0.87 17.16
N LYS A 310 -9.67 1.98 17.29
CA LYS A 310 -9.20 3.28 16.81
C LYS A 310 -7.88 3.68 17.45
N GLY A 311 -6.90 4.05 16.63
CA GLY A 311 -5.60 4.53 17.11
C GLY A 311 -4.67 3.47 17.68
N ILE A 312 -5.03 2.19 17.61
CA ILE A 312 -4.13 1.10 18.05
C ILE A 312 -2.87 1.06 17.17
N THR A 313 -1.72 0.80 17.80
CA THR A 313 -0.48 0.57 17.07
C THR A 313 -0.46 -0.82 16.43
N LEU A 314 0.33 -1.02 15.36
CA LEU A 314 0.51 -2.34 14.75
C LEU A 314 1.09 -3.35 15.74
N GLU A 315 2.00 -2.90 16.63
CA GLU A 315 2.55 -3.73 17.71
C GLU A 315 1.45 -4.25 18.63
N ALA A 316 0.61 -3.36 19.16
CA ALA A 316 -0.47 -3.73 20.08
C ALA A 316 -1.53 -4.63 19.43
N PHE A 317 -1.88 -4.37 18.15
CA PHE A 317 -2.79 -5.23 17.41
C PHE A 317 -2.18 -6.61 17.13
N SER A 318 -0.88 -6.69 16.83
CA SER A 318 -0.17 -7.97 16.66
C SER A 318 -0.19 -8.81 17.94
N ILE A 319 -0.19 -8.18 19.12
CA ILE A 319 -0.35 -8.89 20.39
C ILE A 319 -1.77 -9.47 20.51
N ILE A 320 -2.82 -8.72 20.14
CA ILE A 320 -4.19 -9.24 20.12
C ILE A 320 -4.28 -10.48 19.22
N VAL A 321 -3.75 -10.40 18.01
CA VAL A 321 -3.74 -11.54 17.08
C VAL A 321 -2.97 -12.73 17.67
N THR A 322 -1.83 -12.47 18.32
CA THR A 322 -1.01 -13.50 18.98
C THR A 322 -1.76 -14.16 20.14
N GLN A 323 -2.48 -13.39 20.95
CA GLN A 323 -3.30 -13.92 22.04
C GLN A 323 -4.45 -14.79 21.51
N MET A 324 -5.16 -14.35 20.47
CA MET A 324 -6.24 -15.12 19.88
C MET A 324 -5.73 -16.44 19.25
N LEU A 325 -4.57 -16.40 18.58
CA LEU A 325 -3.91 -17.62 18.09
C LEU A 325 -3.45 -18.52 19.23
N GLY A 326 -2.94 -17.95 20.31
CA GLY A 326 -2.60 -18.67 21.52
C GLY A 326 -3.80 -19.43 22.09
N LEU A 327 -4.93 -18.76 22.24
CA LEU A 327 -6.18 -19.42 22.66
C LEU A 327 -6.57 -20.57 21.71
N SER A 328 -6.48 -20.36 20.40
CA SER A 328 -6.77 -21.42 19.41
C SER A 328 -5.83 -22.64 19.56
N LEU A 329 -4.59 -22.43 20.02
CA LEU A 329 -3.61 -23.46 20.33
C LEU A 329 -3.77 -24.04 21.76
N GLY A 330 -4.82 -23.64 22.49
CA GLY A 330 -5.07 -24.12 23.84
C GLY A 330 -4.22 -23.43 24.94
N ILE A 331 -3.55 -22.34 24.60
CA ILE A 331 -2.79 -21.55 25.58
C ILE A 331 -3.74 -20.62 26.30
N SER A 332 -3.79 -20.70 27.61
CA SER A 332 -4.66 -19.90 28.47
C SER A 332 -4.02 -18.55 28.80
N TYR A 333 -4.83 -17.59 29.30
CA TYR A 333 -4.29 -16.36 29.85
C TYR A 333 -3.46 -16.62 31.10
N ASP A 334 -2.39 -15.87 31.26
CA ASP A 334 -1.42 -16.02 32.36
C ASP A 334 -2.02 -15.61 33.73
N ASP A 335 -1.90 -16.48 34.72
CA ASP A 335 -2.08 -16.10 36.13
C ASP A 335 -0.84 -15.32 36.61
N PRO A 336 -0.95 -14.02 36.96
CA PRO A 336 0.19 -13.21 37.38
C PRO A 336 0.96 -13.75 38.57
N ARG A 337 0.33 -14.65 39.36
CA ARG A 337 0.94 -15.25 40.56
C ARG A 337 1.80 -16.48 40.26
N LYS A 338 1.49 -17.17 39.14
CA LYS A 338 2.11 -18.47 38.78
C LYS A 338 2.98 -18.38 37.54
N CYS A 339 2.57 -17.57 36.56
CA CYS A 339 3.20 -17.52 35.25
C CYS A 339 4.30 -16.44 35.21
N ARG A 340 5.46 -16.79 34.65
CA ARG A 340 6.61 -15.90 34.52
C ARG A 340 7.17 -15.97 33.11
N CYS A 341 7.67 -14.85 32.61
CA CYS A 341 8.33 -14.71 31.32
C CYS A 341 9.65 -13.94 31.46
N SER A 342 10.51 -13.99 30.44
CA SER A 342 11.78 -13.27 30.42
C SER A 342 11.64 -11.78 30.05
N GLY A 343 10.50 -11.35 29.50
CA GLY A 343 10.20 -9.97 29.17
C GLY A 343 9.55 -9.22 30.34
N ALA A 344 9.34 -7.91 30.16
CA ALA A 344 8.70 -7.07 31.16
C ALA A 344 7.22 -7.49 31.43
N ILE A 345 6.52 -7.95 30.41
CA ILE A 345 5.14 -8.46 30.47
C ILE A 345 5.02 -9.67 29.54
N CYS A 346 4.33 -10.71 30.04
CA CYS A 346 4.08 -11.91 29.25
C CYS A 346 3.00 -11.66 28.18
N ILE A 347 3.11 -12.31 27.03
CA ILE A 347 2.19 -12.15 25.88
C ILE A 347 0.75 -12.48 26.26
N MET A 348 0.53 -13.57 27.00
CA MET A 348 -0.83 -13.96 27.41
C MET A 348 -1.35 -13.21 28.63
N SER A 349 -0.68 -12.12 29.06
CA SER A 349 -1.26 -11.19 30.03
C SER A 349 -2.30 -10.29 29.37
N PRO A 350 -3.46 -10.07 29.98
CA PRO A 350 -4.46 -9.10 29.48
C PRO A 350 -3.90 -7.68 29.30
N LYS A 351 -2.88 -7.32 30.09
CA LYS A 351 -2.23 -5.99 30.03
C LYS A 351 -1.10 -5.89 28.98
N ALA A 352 -0.81 -6.95 28.25
CA ALA A 352 0.30 -6.98 27.28
C ALA A 352 0.20 -5.91 26.19
N MET A 353 -1.01 -5.58 25.75
CA MET A 353 -1.27 -4.56 24.73
C MET A 353 -0.95 -3.12 25.19
N GLN A 354 -0.95 -2.87 26.49
CA GLN A 354 -0.74 -1.54 27.09
C GLN A 354 0.74 -1.21 27.27
N SER A 355 1.62 -2.20 27.18
CA SER A 355 3.06 -2.03 27.36
C SER A 355 3.79 -2.03 26.00
N SER A 356 4.89 -1.32 25.96
CA SER A 356 5.84 -1.32 24.85
C SER A 356 7.04 -2.22 25.19
N GLY A 357 7.82 -2.61 24.17
CA GLY A 357 9.01 -3.45 24.33
C GLY A 357 8.77 -4.94 24.06
N VAL A 358 9.84 -5.72 24.15
CA VAL A 358 9.82 -7.15 23.86
C VAL A 358 8.93 -7.90 24.83
N LYS A 359 8.08 -8.76 24.29
CA LYS A 359 7.18 -9.64 25.03
C LYS A 359 7.46 -11.09 24.67
N THR A 360 7.40 -11.96 25.66
CA THR A 360 7.62 -13.40 25.50
C THR A 360 6.48 -14.18 26.10
N PHE A 361 6.27 -15.39 25.62
CA PHE A 361 5.36 -16.33 26.27
C PHE A 361 5.90 -16.76 27.63
N SER A 362 4.98 -17.00 28.56
CA SER A 362 5.29 -17.46 29.91
C SER A 362 5.64 -18.96 29.94
N ASN A 363 6.19 -19.41 31.08
CA ASN A 363 6.35 -20.83 31.34
C ASN A 363 5.01 -21.60 31.33
N CYS A 364 3.91 -20.95 31.75
CA CYS A 364 2.56 -21.53 31.65
C CYS A 364 2.17 -21.74 30.19
N SER A 365 2.36 -20.72 29.35
CA SER A 365 2.08 -20.80 27.91
C SER A 365 2.86 -21.91 27.21
N LEU A 366 4.13 -22.11 27.59
CA LEU A 366 4.94 -23.21 27.06
C LEU A 366 4.36 -24.57 27.47
N SER A 367 3.97 -24.73 28.73
CA SER A 367 3.36 -25.98 29.21
C SER A 367 2.02 -26.26 28.56
N ASP A 368 1.15 -25.24 28.40
CA ASP A 368 -0.14 -25.38 27.72
C ASP A 368 0.05 -25.84 26.26
N PHE A 369 1.04 -25.26 25.57
CA PHE A 369 1.38 -25.63 24.21
C PHE A 369 1.91 -27.05 24.10
N GLU A 370 2.79 -27.48 24.98
CA GLU A 370 3.30 -28.86 25.06
C GLU A 370 2.13 -29.84 25.29
N ASN A 371 1.19 -29.51 26.15
CA ASN A 371 -0.02 -30.29 26.36
C ASN A 371 -0.89 -30.37 25.10
N PHE A 372 -1.04 -29.25 24.37
CA PHE A 372 -1.79 -29.23 23.11
C PHE A 372 -1.15 -30.16 22.07
N ILE A 373 0.18 -30.05 21.87
CA ILE A 373 0.91 -30.90 20.91
C ILE A 373 0.80 -32.38 21.28
N SER A 374 0.95 -32.71 22.56
CA SER A 374 0.94 -34.10 23.03
C SER A 374 -0.46 -34.74 22.95
N ASN A 375 -1.49 -34.03 23.33
CA ASN A 375 -2.86 -34.58 23.47
C ASN A 375 -3.68 -34.51 22.19
N MET A 376 -3.59 -33.42 21.42
CA MET A 376 -4.41 -33.20 20.24
C MET A 376 -3.71 -33.58 18.94
N GLY A 377 -2.42 -33.91 19.03
CA GLY A 377 -1.65 -34.40 17.87
C GLY A 377 -1.54 -33.40 16.74
N ALA A 378 -1.41 -32.13 17.03
CA ALA A 378 -1.18 -30.96 16.13
C ALA A 378 -0.81 -31.30 14.65
N ARG A 379 -1.52 -32.25 14.04
CA ARG A 379 -1.20 -32.83 12.72
C ARG A 379 -1.26 -31.79 11.61
N CYS A 380 -2.16 -30.80 11.74
CA CYS A 380 -2.27 -29.73 10.79
C CYS A 380 -1.05 -28.81 10.77
N LEU A 381 -0.25 -28.77 11.84
CA LEU A 381 0.94 -27.94 11.95
C LEU A 381 2.24 -28.64 11.46
N GLN A 382 2.16 -29.94 11.11
CA GLN A 382 3.34 -30.73 10.74
C GLN A 382 3.64 -30.73 9.24
N ASN A 383 2.68 -30.32 8.39
CA ASN A 383 2.89 -30.14 6.97
C ASN A 383 3.72 -28.88 6.72
N LYS A 384 4.79 -29.02 5.96
CA LYS A 384 5.58 -27.87 5.51
C LYS A 384 5.02 -27.34 4.20
N PRO A 385 4.32 -26.18 4.19
CA PRO A 385 3.83 -25.60 2.96
C PRO A 385 4.97 -25.13 2.06
N GLN A 386 4.72 -25.06 0.77
CA GLN A 386 5.64 -24.41 -0.13
C GLN A 386 5.51 -22.88 0.10
N MET A 387 6.63 -22.26 0.46
CA MET A 387 6.70 -20.83 0.67
C MET A 387 7.40 -20.17 -0.52
N GLN A 388 6.94 -18.98 -0.87
CA GLN A 388 7.60 -18.17 -1.89
C GLN A 388 9.05 -17.97 -1.46
N ARG A 389 9.95 -18.57 -2.24
CA ARG A 389 11.37 -18.28 -2.18
C ARG A 389 11.70 -17.34 -3.32
N ALA A 390 12.67 -16.45 -3.09
CA ALA A 390 13.28 -15.76 -4.20
C ALA A 390 13.68 -16.79 -5.26
N PRO A 391 13.26 -16.66 -6.54
CA PRO A 391 14.02 -17.31 -7.58
C PRO A 391 15.46 -16.89 -7.37
N ALA A 392 16.39 -17.83 -7.40
CA ALA A 392 17.81 -17.49 -7.33
C ALA A 392 18.04 -16.44 -8.43
N SER A 393 18.53 -15.25 -8.05
CA SER A 393 18.83 -14.21 -9.01
C SER A 393 19.79 -14.77 -10.05
N ILE A 394 19.36 -14.76 -11.30
CA ILE A 394 20.18 -15.28 -12.41
C ILE A 394 20.70 -14.07 -13.15
N CYS A 395 21.94 -13.67 -12.80
CA CYS A 395 22.63 -12.62 -13.51
C CYS A 395 22.74 -12.95 -15.00
N GLY A 396 22.37 -12.01 -15.86
CA GLY A 396 22.38 -12.16 -17.30
C GLY A 396 21.03 -12.51 -17.94
N ASN A 397 19.93 -12.41 -17.20
CA ASN A 397 18.57 -12.62 -17.71
C ASN A 397 17.86 -11.34 -18.20
N GLY A 398 18.50 -10.17 -18.05
CA GLY A 398 17.96 -8.85 -18.41
C GLY A 398 16.99 -8.26 -17.41
N ARG A 399 16.86 -8.85 -16.21
CA ARG A 399 16.02 -8.36 -15.12
C ARG A 399 16.86 -8.22 -13.86
N VAL A 400 16.78 -7.07 -13.22
CA VAL A 400 17.43 -6.85 -11.91
C VAL A 400 16.63 -7.58 -10.85
N GLU A 401 17.22 -8.58 -10.22
CA GLU A 401 16.59 -9.45 -9.25
C GLU A 401 17.47 -9.58 -7.99
N GLY A 402 16.84 -9.75 -6.83
CA GLY A 402 17.54 -9.97 -5.57
C GLY A 402 18.58 -8.88 -5.24
N ASN A 403 19.85 -9.24 -5.18
CA ASN A 403 20.95 -8.35 -4.82
C ASN A 403 21.68 -7.71 -6.03
N GLU A 404 21.16 -7.88 -7.23
CA GLU A 404 21.74 -7.30 -8.43
C GLU A 404 21.56 -5.76 -8.42
N ILE A 405 22.61 -5.05 -8.75
CA ILE A 405 22.57 -3.59 -8.90
C ILE A 405 22.11 -3.23 -10.32
N CYS A 406 22.43 -4.09 -11.28
CA CYS A 406 22.08 -3.95 -12.68
C CYS A 406 22.00 -5.33 -13.33
N ASP A 407 21.28 -5.47 -14.43
CA ASP A 407 21.31 -6.63 -15.32
C ASP A 407 21.05 -6.19 -16.75
N CYS A 408 22.06 -6.30 -17.60
CA CYS A 408 22.01 -5.92 -19.01
C CYS A 408 21.71 -7.10 -19.94
N GLY A 409 21.45 -8.29 -19.38
CA GLY A 409 21.28 -9.52 -20.15
C GLY A 409 22.60 -10.28 -20.36
N THR A 410 22.63 -11.18 -21.34
CA THR A 410 23.82 -11.96 -21.66
C THR A 410 24.98 -11.08 -22.13
N GLU A 411 26.23 -11.60 -22.12
CA GLU A 411 27.42 -10.87 -22.61
C GLU A 411 27.24 -10.32 -24.02
N GLU A 412 26.52 -11.04 -24.90
CA GLU A 412 26.24 -10.62 -26.25
C GLU A 412 25.22 -9.46 -26.32
N GLN A 413 24.24 -9.45 -25.43
CA GLN A 413 23.20 -8.41 -25.33
C GLN A 413 23.71 -7.13 -24.68
N CYS A 414 24.62 -7.24 -23.71
CA CYS A 414 25.17 -6.10 -23.00
C CYS A 414 26.03 -5.18 -23.83
N GLY A 415 26.76 -5.70 -24.78
CA GLY A 415 27.70 -4.93 -25.59
C GLY A 415 28.90 -4.33 -24.79
N PRO A 416 29.88 -3.76 -25.48
CA PRO A 416 31.10 -3.22 -24.86
C PRO A 416 30.84 -1.96 -24.03
N ASP A 417 29.87 -1.14 -24.42
CA ASP A 417 29.55 0.17 -23.78
C ASP A 417 28.56 0.07 -22.62
N SER A 418 28.18 -1.14 -22.24
CA SER A 418 27.27 -1.36 -21.11
C SER A 418 27.87 -0.87 -19.79
N CYS A 419 27.08 -0.18 -18.99
CA CYS A 419 27.44 0.29 -17.64
C CYS A 419 27.50 -0.86 -16.63
N CYS A 420 26.88 -1.97 -16.94
CA CYS A 420 26.76 -3.16 -16.09
C CYS A 420 27.78 -4.23 -16.48
N ASN A 421 28.29 -4.95 -15.50
CA ASN A 421 29.09 -6.15 -15.72
C ASN A 421 28.14 -7.36 -15.90
N PRO A 422 28.09 -7.99 -17.10
CA PRO A 422 27.12 -9.06 -17.38
C PRO A 422 27.35 -10.37 -16.60
N ARG A 423 28.52 -10.55 -15.97
CA ARG A 423 28.83 -11.76 -15.20
C ARG A 423 28.52 -11.62 -13.71
N THR A 424 28.57 -10.39 -13.19
CA THR A 424 28.46 -10.13 -11.76
C THR A 424 27.25 -9.30 -11.41
N CYS A 425 26.55 -8.73 -12.39
CA CYS A 425 25.39 -7.84 -12.22
C CYS A 425 25.63 -6.66 -11.28
N VAL A 426 26.85 -6.14 -11.31
CA VAL A 426 27.29 -4.94 -10.58
C VAL A 426 27.71 -3.89 -11.60
N LEU A 427 27.62 -2.62 -11.23
CA LEU A 427 28.12 -1.52 -12.05
C LEU A 427 29.62 -1.64 -12.29
N LYS A 428 30.08 -1.30 -13.49
CA LYS A 428 31.51 -1.24 -13.81
C LYS A 428 32.18 -0.10 -13.01
N PRO A 429 33.50 -0.14 -12.79
CA PRO A 429 34.23 0.94 -12.12
C PRO A 429 33.97 2.30 -12.79
N ASN A 430 33.83 3.34 -11.98
CA ASN A 430 33.52 4.73 -12.40
C ASN A 430 32.14 4.92 -13.06
N THR A 431 31.19 4.02 -12.87
CA THR A 431 29.79 4.18 -13.29
C THR A 431 28.89 4.41 -12.07
N GLN A 432 27.85 5.24 -12.25
CA GLN A 432 26.91 5.61 -11.18
C GLN A 432 25.50 5.04 -11.42
N CYS A 433 25.19 4.67 -12.67
CA CYS A 433 23.90 4.14 -13.08
C CYS A 433 24.05 3.27 -14.31
N ASP A 434 23.04 2.42 -14.58
CA ASP A 434 23.01 1.56 -15.78
C ASP A 434 21.85 1.88 -16.73
N ARG A 435 20.75 2.40 -16.19
CA ARG A 435 19.51 2.65 -16.94
C ARG A 435 18.70 3.81 -16.34
N GLY A 436 17.67 4.23 -17.09
CA GLY A 436 16.74 5.28 -16.72
C GLY A 436 17.00 6.59 -17.45
N SER A 437 15.98 7.45 -17.52
CA SER A 437 16.06 8.73 -18.24
C SER A 437 16.88 9.79 -17.50
N CYS A 438 17.32 9.53 -16.28
CA CYS A 438 18.26 10.33 -15.52
C CYS A 438 19.68 9.74 -15.49
N CYS A 439 19.93 8.72 -16.31
CA CYS A 439 21.25 8.10 -16.53
C CYS A 439 21.74 8.38 -17.94
N ASN A 440 22.86 9.07 -18.06
CA ASN A 440 23.47 9.36 -19.36
C ASN A 440 24.94 8.97 -19.33
N ASN A 441 25.37 8.11 -20.26
CA ASN A 441 26.74 7.59 -20.34
C ASN A 441 27.25 7.03 -19.00
N CYS A 442 26.43 6.23 -18.33
CA CYS A 442 26.76 5.62 -17.03
C CYS A 442 26.96 6.63 -15.86
N GLN A 443 26.58 7.88 -16.06
CA GLN A 443 26.64 8.92 -15.04
C GLN A 443 25.25 9.48 -14.75
N LEU A 444 24.99 9.82 -13.50
CA LEU A 444 23.74 10.46 -13.10
C LEU A 444 23.67 11.87 -13.69
N MET A 445 22.52 12.21 -14.26
CA MET A 445 22.26 13.56 -14.72
C MET A 445 22.12 14.51 -13.52
N GLN A 446 22.54 15.77 -13.71
CA GLN A 446 22.46 16.79 -12.68
C GLN A 446 21.01 17.01 -12.22
N ALA A 447 20.85 17.35 -10.94
CA ALA A 447 19.56 17.72 -10.39
C ALA A 447 18.97 18.93 -11.17
N GLY A 448 17.68 18.82 -11.55
CA GLY A 448 17.00 19.81 -12.36
C GLY A 448 17.02 19.52 -13.88
N ALA A 449 17.73 18.50 -14.36
CA ALA A 449 17.65 18.07 -15.75
C ALA A 449 16.28 17.43 -16.02
N VAL A 450 15.59 17.86 -17.09
CA VAL A 450 14.26 17.32 -17.44
C VAL A 450 14.40 15.87 -17.93
N CYS A 451 13.72 14.94 -17.24
CA CYS A 451 13.71 13.52 -17.57
C CYS A 451 12.38 13.06 -18.20
N ARG A 452 11.29 13.78 -17.96
CA ARG A 452 10.02 13.59 -18.64
C ARG A 452 9.48 14.97 -19.04
N PRO A 453 9.35 15.26 -20.35
CA PRO A 453 8.79 16.53 -20.79
C PRO A 453 7.28 16.59 -20.55
N ILE A 454 6.74 17.79 -20.46
CA ILE A 454 5.30 18.04 -20.30
C ILE A 454 4.53 17.35 -21.42
N ALA A 455 3.57 16.48 -21.08
CA ALA A 455 2.66 15.85 -22.04
C ALA A 455 1.53 16.83 -22.45
N HIS A 456 1.05 17.67 -21.53
CA HIS A 456 0.03 18.69 -21.79
C HIS A 456 0.31 19.98 -21.01
N PRO A 457 0.41 21.15 -21.68
CA PRO A 457 0.88 22.39 -21.08
C PRO A 457 0.05 22.92 -19.91
N GLU A 458 -1.24 22.57 -19.83
CA GLU A 458 -2.15 23.05 -18.77
C GLU A 458 -2.49 21.94 -17.73
N CYS A 459 -2.16 20.67 -18.01
CA CYS A 459 -2.61 19.55 -17.17
C CYS A 459 -1.47 18.68 -16.67
N ASP A 460 -0.24 19.01 -17.01
CA ASP A 460 0.94 18.22 -16.71
C ASP A 460 2.11 19.10 -16.27
N VAL A 461 3.09 18.54 -15.57
CA VAL A 461 4.30 19.20 -15.10
C VAL A 461 5.51 18.38 -15.55
N PRO A 462 6.64 19.03 -15.92
CA PRO A 462 7.82 18.29 -16.32
C PRO A 462 8.50 17.69 -15.09
N GLU A 463 8.86 16.44 -15.11
CA GLU A 463 9.71 15.85 -14.09
C GLU A 463 11.17 16.10 -14.39
N VAL A 464 11.89 16.33 -13.30
CA VAL A 464 13.34 16.60 -13.34
C VAL A 464 14.09 15.58 -12.50
N CYS A 465 15.29 15.24 -12.94
CA CYS A 465 16.19 14.36 -12.21
C CYS A 465 16.57 14.98 -10.86
N ASN A 466 16.70 14.15 -9.85
CA ASN A 466 17.12 14.55 -8.49
C ASN A 466 18.65 14.54 -8.31
N GLY A 467 19.41 14.05 -9.28
CA GLY A 467 20.86 13.95 -9.24
C GLY A 467 21.41 12.75 -8.45
N SER A 468 20.54 11.94 -7.84
CA SER A 468 20.95 10.78 -7.03
C SER A 468 20.41 9.44 -7.53
N SER A 469 19.53 9.44 -8.53
CA SER A 469 18.93 8.25 -9.12
C SER A 469 18.97 8.30 -10.64
N GLY A 470 19.21 7.16 -11.28
CA GLY A 470 19.09 7.03 -12.75
C GLY A 470 17.65 7.05 -13.24
N SER A 471 16.68 6.81 -12.38
CA SER A 471 15.26 6.79 -12.70
C SER A 471 14.64 8.19 -12.56
N CYS A 472 13.75 8.54 -13.50
CA CYS A 472 12.93 9.73 -13.37
C CYS A 472 11.93 9.55 -12.23
N PRO A 473 11.59 10.60 -11.48
CA PRO A 473 10.53 10.55 -10.47
C PRO A 473 9.19 10.08 -11.03
N ALA A 474 8.27 9.72 -10.14
CA ALA A 474 6.91 9.39 -10.52
C ALA A 474 6.23 10.54 -11.25
N ASP A 475 5.32 10.21 -12.15
CA ASP A 475 4.58 11.18 -12.95
C ASP A 475 3.68 12.06 -12.06
N ILE A 476 3.88 13.37 -12.12
CA ILE A 476 3.15 14.37 -11.32
C ILE A 476 2.29 15.19 -12.28
N THR A 477 1.00 15.00 -12.23
CA THR A 477 0.05 15.71 -13.08
C THR A 477 -0.75 16.74 -12.30
N ILE A 478 -1.32 17.73 -13.00
CA ILE A 478 -2.30 18.64 -12.42
C ILE A 478 -3.53 17.85 -12.00
N HIS A 479 -4.07 18.13 -10.83
CA HIS A 479 -5.18 17.38 -10.23
C HIS A 479 -6.39 17.24 -11.16
N ASN A 480 -7.04 16.09 -11.10
CA ASN A 480 -8.24 15.81 -11.87
C ASN A 480 -9.35 16.79 -11.50
N GLY A 481 -9.94 17.43 -12.52
CA GLY A 481 -10.98 18.45 -12.35
C GLY A 481 -10.49 19.89 -12.41
N HIS A 482 -9.17 20.13 -12.54
CA HIS A 482 -8.65 21.46 -12.86
C HIS A 482 -9.15 21.91 -14.24
N LYS A 483 -9.55 23.18 -14.36
CA LYS A 483 -10.05 23.73 -15.63
C LYS A 483 -8.90 24.00 -16.58
N CYS A 484 -9.02 23.54 -17.81
CA CYS A 484 -8.07 23.79 -18.90
C CYS A 484 -8.79 24.41 -20.11
N LYS A 485 -8.01 24.86 -21.08
CA LYS A 485 -8.50 25.50 -22.33
C LYS A 485 -9.44 26.68 -22.09
N GLY A 486 -9.02 27.54 -21.15
CA GLY A 486 -9.83 28.71 -20.77
C GLY A 486 -11.18 28.36 -20.10
N GLY A 487 -11.24 27.25 -19.38
CA GLY A 487 -12.41 26.78 -18.64
C GLY A 487 -13.40 25.96 -19.46
N LYS A 488 -13.06 25.59 -20.72
CA LYS A 488 -13.90 24.80 -21.62
C LYS A 488 -13.74 23.30 -21.50
N ALA A 489 -12.71 22.82 -20.75
CA ALA A 489 -12.43 21.42 -20.50
C ALA A 489 -11.82 21.23 -19.12
N PHE A 490 -11.64 19.99 -18.71
CA PHE A 490 -11.03 19.64 -17.43
C PHE A 490 -9.81 18.75 -17.63
N CYS A 491 -8.79 18.93 -16.77
CA CYS A 491 -7.68 18.03 -16.65
C CYS A 491 -8.12 16.69 -16.03
N PHE A 492 -7.69 15.61 -16.59
CA PHE A 492 -7.90 14.26 -16.05
C PHE A 492 -6.75 13.36 -16.51
N ASP A 493 -6.06 12.74 -15.55
CA ASP A 493 -4.89 11.89 -15.78
C ASP A 493 -3.84 12.55 -16.71
N GLY A 494 -3.41 13.77 -16.34
CA GLY A 494 -2.39 14.53 -17.06
C GLY A 494 -2.81 15.13 -18.40
N GLY A 495 -4.04 14.91 -18.86
CA GLY A 495 -4.55 15.38 -20.15
C GLY A 495 -5.75 16.32 -20.03
N CYS A 496 -5.82 17.34 -20.89
CA CYS A 496 -7.01 18.18 -21.02
C CYS A 496 -8.07 17.45 -21.87
N GLN A 497 -9.20 17.11 -21.27
CA GLN A 497 -10.24 16.27 -21.87
C GLN A 497 -11.21 17.08 -22.73
N ASP A 498 -10.73 17.48 -23.91
CA ASP A 498 -11.49 18.25 -24.91
C ASP A 498 -11.92 17.35 -26.07
N LEU A 499 -13.23 17.13 -26.18
CA LEU A 499 -13.83 16.28 -27.22
C LEU A 499 -13.69 16.90 -28.62
N ASP A 500 -13.69 18.23 -28.75
CA ASP A 500 -13.50 18.90 -30.05
C ASP A 500 -12.08 18.66 -30.56
N ALA A 501 -11.07 18.91 -29.73
CA ALA A 501 -9.68 18.66 -30.08
C ALA A 501 -9.42 17.18 -30.39
N ARG A 502 -10.09 16.27 -29.68
CA ARG A 502 -9.99 14.85 -29.93
C ARG A 502 -10.60 14.44 -31.27
N CYS A 503 -11.77 14.98 -31.62
CA CYS A 503 -12.39 14.79 -32.94
C CYS A 503 -11.48 15.31 -34.06
N GLU A 504 -10.91 16.50 -33.87
CA GLU A 504 -10.01 17.10 -34.83
C GLU A 504 -8.73 16.27 -35.03
N SER A 505 -8.17 15.71 -33.96
CA SER A 505 -6.98 14.86 -34.03
C SER A 505 -7.22 13.52 -34.75
N ILE A 506 -8.45 12.99 -34.70
CA ILE A 506 -8.83 11.73 -35.32
C ILE A 506 -9.25 11.90 -36.78
N TYR A 507 -10.13 12.87 -37.04
CA TYR A 507 -10.79 13.01 -38.34
C TYR A 507 -10.32 14.21 -39.17
N GLY A 508 -9.45 15.06 -38.62
CA GLY A 508 -8.86 16.19 -39.32
C GLY A 508 -9.48 17.53 -38.92
N LYS A 509 -8.80 18.60 -39.33
CA LYS A 509 -9.12 20.00 -38.98
C LYS A 509 -10.54 20.40 -39.40
N GLY A 510 -11.32 20.84 -38.42
CA GLY A 510 -12.73 21.22 -38.63
C GLY A 510 -13.76 20.22 -38.13
N SER A 511 -13.32 18.97 -37.83
CA SER A 511 -14.16 18.00 -37.13
C SER A 511 -14.29 18.40 -35.66
N LYS A 512 -15.48 18.29 -35.09
CA LYS A 512 -15.79 18.66 -33.71
C LYS A 512 -16.60 17.57 -33.03
N ASN A 513 -16.75 17.67 -31.72
CA ASN A 513 -17.71 16.87 -30.98
C ASN A 513 -19.10 17.02 -31.58
N ALA A 514 -19.80 15.92 -31.82
CA ALA A 514 -21.08 15.95 -32.47
C ALA A 514 -22.18 16.51 -31.54
N PRO A 515 -23.25 17.11 -32.11
CA PRO A 515 -24.44 17.46 -31.35
C PRO A 515 -25.05 16.22 -30.66
N PHE A 516 -25.75 16.43 -29.55
CA PHE A 516 -26.41 15.38 -28.77
C PHE A 516 -27.28 14.44 -29.62
N ALA A 517 -27.99 14.98 -30.63
CA ALA A 517 -28.82 14.20 -31.54
C ALA A 517 -28.03 13.09 -32.29
N CYS A 518 -26.73 13.30 -32.61
CA CYS A 518 -25.89 12.28 -33.21
C CYS A 518 -25.60 11.15 -32.21
N TYR A 519 -25.38 11.51 -30.96
CA TYR A 519 -25.17 10.53 -29.89
C TYR A 519 -26.45 9.72 -29.63
N GLU A 520 -27.60 10.37 -29.60
CA GLU A 520 -28.90 9.72 -29.45
C GLU A 520 -29.15 8.70 -30.57
N GLU A 521 -28.91 9.08 -31.82
CA GLU A 521 -29.10 8.20 -32.99
C GLU A 521 -28.16 6.96 -32.96
N ILE A 522 -26.86 7.19 -32.77
CA ILE A 522 -25.86 6.12 -32.91
C ILE A 522 -25.76 5.26 -31.64
N GLN A 523 -25.79 5.86 -30.44
CA GLN A 523 -25.63 5.13 -29.18
C GLN A 523 -26.86 4.27 -28.83
N SER A 524 -28.03 4.64 -29.32
CA SER A 524 -29.29 3.87 -29.12
C SER A 524 -29.27 2.51 -29.78
N GLN A 525 -28.41 2.30 -30.80
CA GLN A 525 -28.30 1.04 -31.52
C GLN A 525 -27.69 -0.09 -30.68
N THR A 526 -26.95 0.25 -29.64
CA THR A 526 -26.29 -0.72 -28.71
C THR A 526 -25.45 -1.78 -29.46
N ASP A 527 -24.67 -1.32 -30.43
CA ASP A 527 -23.82 -2.13 -31.27
C ASP A 527 -22.32 -1.79 -31.11
N ARG A 528 -21.47 -2.26 -32.02
CA ARG A 528 -20.03 -1.98 -32.02
C ARG A 528 -19.68 -0.51 -32.22
N PHE A 529 -20.57 0.31 -32.78
CA PHE A 529 -20.37 1.72 -33.06
C PHE A 529 -20.94 2.63 -31.98
N GLY A 530 -22.01 2.18 -31.29
CA GLY A 530 -22.68 2.92 -30.23
C GLY A 530 -22.95 2.06 -29.02
N ASN A 531 -22.24 2.31 -27.89
CA ASN A 531 -22.41 1.56 -26.63
C ASN A 531 -21.71 2.26 -25.46
N CYS A 532 -22.14 1.91 -24.25
CA CYS A 532 -21.51 2.33 -23.00
C CYS A 532 -20.67 1.21 -22.36
N GLY A 533 -20.00 0.42 -23.20
CA GLY A 533 -19.11 -0.64 -22.78
C GLY A 533 -19.55 -2.03 -23.18
N ARG A 534 -18.84 -3.03 -22.65
CA ARG A 534 -19.15 -4.43 -22.83
C ARG A 534 -19.37 -5.09 -21.46
N GLU A 535 -20.40 -5.93 -21.40
CA GLU A 535 -20.62 -6.80 -20.28
C GLU A 535 -20.64 -8.25 -20.80
N ARG A 536 -19.64 -9.06 -20.35
CA ARG A 536 -19.34 -10.40 -20.90
C ARG A 536 -19.10 -10.32 -22.41
N SER A 537 -20.01 -10.78 -23.25
CA SER A 537 -19.90 -10.74 -24.73
C SER A 537 -20.85 -9.75 -25.39
N LYS A 538 -21.70 -9.05 -24.65
CA LYS A 538 -22.72 -8.13 -25.17
C LYS A 538 -22.34 -6.68 -24.97
N TYR A 539 -22.76 -5.80 -25.89
CA TYR A 539 -22.64 -4.36 -25.71
C TYR A 539 -23.65 -3.87 -24.68
N LYS A 540 -23.24 -2.92 -23.83
CA LYS A 540 -24.07 -2.30 -22.80
C LYS A 540 -24.79 -1.09 -23.38
N PHE A 541 -26.10 -1.02 -23.16
CA PHE A 541 -26.94 0.11 -23.51
C PHE A 541 -26.50 1.39 -22.77
N CYS A 542 -26.49 2.53 -23.44
CA CYS A 542 -26.28 3.84 -22.81
C CYS A 542 -27.58 4.38 -22.28
N ALA A 543 -27.71 4.59 -20.98
CA ALA A 543 -28.81 5.38 -20.45
C ALA A 543 -28.78 6.78 -21.08
N TRP A 544 -29.91 7.42 -21.26
CA TRP A 544 -30.06 8.70 -21.99
C TRP A 544 -29.10 9.79 -21.51
N ARG A 545 -28.86 9.88 -20.20
CA ARG A 545 -27.86 10.78 -19.59
C ARG A 545 -26.43 10.47 -19.95
N ASN A 546 -26.13 9.21 -20.22
CA ASN A 546 -24.76 8.71 -20.39
C ASN A 546 -24.33 8.61 -21.85
N LEU A 547 -25.20 9.05 -22.80
CA LEU A 547 -24.94 8.89 -24.23
C LEU A 547 -23.61 9.50 -24.67
N ILE A 548 -23.23 10.68 -24.19
CA ILE A 548 -21.96 11.33 -24.52
C ILE A 548 -20.77 10.59 -23.90
N CYS A 549 -20.96 9.87 -22.79
CA CYS A 549 -19.88 9.15 -22.08
C CYS A 549 -19.61 7.74 -22.64
N GLY A 550 -20.30 7.34 -23.67
CA GLY A 550 -20.07 6.06 -24.37
C GLY A 550 -18.91 6.14 -25.36
N ARG A 551 -19.24 5.99 -26.63
CA ARG A 551 -18.27 6.11 -27.73
C ARG A 551 -18.27 7.53 -28.28
N LEU A 552 -17.09 8.01 -28.70
CA LEU A 552 -16.93 9.34 -29.30
C LEU A 552 -17.59 9.39 -30.68
N ILE A 553 -18.42 10.41 -30.88
CA ILE A 553 -19.08 10.71 -32.13
C ILE A 553 -18.69 12.12 -32.51
N CYS A 554 -18.26 12.30 -33.77
CA CYS A 554 -17.76 13.57 -34.26
C CYS A 554 -18.58 14.06 -35.46
N THR A 555 -18.52 15.35 -35.73
CA THR A 555 -18.99 15.92 -37.01
C THR A 555 -17.94 15.69 -38.08
N TYR A 556 -18.38 15.46 -39.30
CA TYR A 556 -17.49 15.26 -40.44
C TYR A 556 -17.82 16.25 -41.57
N PRO A 557 -17.05 17.33 -41.71
CA PRO A 557 -17.36 18.40 -42.68
C PRO A 557 -16.81 18.14 -44.09
N PHE A 558 -16.09 17.00 -44.30
CA PHE A 558 -15.44 16.74 -45.56
C PHE A 558 -16.32 15.96 -46.52
N GLN A 559 -16.09 16.17 -47.83
CA GLN A 559 -16.79 15.44 -48.91
C GLN A 559 -16.12 14.09 -49.26
N THR A 560 -14.83 13.92 -48.91
CA THR A 560 -14.09 12.68 -49.15
C THR A 560 -14.32 11.67 -48.05
N PRO A 561 -14.50 10.37 -48.37
CA PRO A 561 -14.66 9.36 -47.34
C PRO A 561 -13.41 9.24 -46.43
N PHE A 562 -13.63 9.11 -45.12
CA PHE A 562 -12.57 8.85 -44.16
C PHE A 562 -12.22 7.36 -44.20
N LEU A 563 -10.95 7.07 -44.45
CA LEU A 563 -10.41 5.72 -44.51
C LEU A 563 -9.35 5.53 -43.46
N ARG A 564 -9.44 4.45 -42.69
CA ARG A 564 -8.43 4.06 -41.72
C ARG A 564 -8.27 2.53 -41.69
N ASP A 565 -7.04 2.06 -41.84
CA ASP A 565 -6.72 0.63 -41.87
C ASP A 565 -7.15 -0.04 -40.54
N GLY A 566 -7.78 -1.19 -40.64
CA GLY A 566 -8.24 -1.96 -39.50
C GLY A 566 -9.43 -1.35 -38.75
N ALA A 567 -10.11 -0.34 -39.29
CA ALA A 567 -11.29 0.26 -38.71
C ALA A 567 -12.52 0.17 -39.65
N SER A 568 -13.68 -0.13 -39.08
CA SER A 568 -14.98 0.03 -39.74
C SER A 568 -15.55 1.40 -39.38
N VAL A 569 -15.94 2.18 -40.38
CA VAL A 569 -16.44 3.55 -40.19
C VAL A 569 -17.92 3.58 -40.54
N ILE A 570 -18.75 4.33 -39.77
CA ILE A 570 -20.13 4.64 -40.11
C ILE A 570 -20.36 6.13 -40.13
N TYR A 571 -21.27 6.53 -40.99
CA TYR A 571 -21.84 7.90 -41.06
C TYR A 571 -23.32 7.85 -40.74
N ALA A 572 -23.80 8.86 -40.01
CA ALA A 572 -25.21 9.11 -39.80
C ALA A 572 -25.50 10.54 -40.17
N PHE A 573 -26.55 10.77 -40.95
CA PHE A 573 -27.02 12.11 -41.31
C PHE A 573 -28.18 12.49 -40.38
N VAL A 574 -27.90 13.38 -39.43
CA VAL A 574 -28.85 13.77 -38.38
C VAL A 574 -29.05 15.29 -38.41
N ARG A 575 -30.25 15.75 -38.64
CA ARG A 575 -30.62 17.20 -38.61
C ARG A 575 -29.59 18.09 -39.36
N ASN A 576 -29.30 17.77 -40.61
CA ASN A 576 -28.32 18.47 -41.47
C ASN A 576 -26.86 18.41 -41.03
N THR A 577 -26.51 17.50 -40.13
CA THR A 577 -25.13 17.25 -39.68
C THR A 577 -24.69 15.85 -40.07
N VAL A 578 -23.52 15.72 -40.66
CA VAL A 578 -22.88 14.42 -40.88
C VAL A 578 -22.13 14.05 -39.62
N CYS A 579 -22.59 12.99 -38.97
CA CYS A 579 -21.97 12.40 -37.77
C CYS A 579 -21.11 11.22 -38.20
N ILE A 580 -19.93 11.07 -37.64
CA ILE A 580 -19.01 9.98 -37.91
C ILE A 580 -18.54 9.32 -36.63
N THR A 581 -18.42 8.00 -36.64
CA THR A 581 -17.70 7.22 -35.64
C THR A 581 -17.10 5.96 -36.27
N MET A 582 -16.22 5.27 -35.56
CA MET A 582 -15.56 4.07 -36.07
C MET A 582 -15.37 3.01 -34.98
N HIS A 583 -15.17 1.78 -35.42
CA HIS A 583 -14.84 0.65 -34.58
C HIS A 583 -13.58 -0.06 -35.11
N TYR A 584 -12.58 -0.26 -34.25
CA TYR A 584 -11.36 -0.98 -34.59
C TYR A 584 -11.60 -2.49 -34.52
N THR A 585 -11.14 -3.19 -35.55
CA THR A 585 -11.25 -4.65 -35.67
C THR A 585 -10.05 -5.39 -35.10
N THR A 586 -8.91 -4.71 -34.93
CA THR A 586 -7.68 -5.27 -34.38
C THR A 586 -7.75 -5.40 -32.87
N LYS A 587 -7.45 -6.61 -32.37
CA LYS A 587 -7.31 -6.89 -30.94
C LYS A 587 -5.93 -6.43 -30.48
N GLY A 588 -5.85 -5.36 -29.71
CA GLY A 588 -4.62 -4.92 -29.06
C GLY A 588 -4.56 -3.39 -28.94
N GLY A 589 -4.64 -2.87 -27.71
CA GLY A 589 -4.56 -1.46 -27.39
C GLY A 589 -5.86 -0.84 -26.89
N GLU A 590 -5.75 0.35 -26.32
CA GLU A 590 -6.87 1.15 -25.86
C GLU A 590 -7.71 1.66 -27.06
N ASP A 591 -9.03 1.43 -27.04
CA ASP A 591 -9.92 1.89 -28.13
C ASP A 591 -10.01 3.43 -28.11
N PRO A 592 -9.45 4.13 -29.13
CA PRO A 592 -9.42 5.58 -29.14
C PRO A 592 -10.80 6.24 -29.26
N MET A 593 -11.83 5.45 -29.55
CA MET A 593 -13.21 5.95 -29.66
C MET A 593 -13.98 5.89 -28.33
N VAL A 594 -13.38 5.41 -27.25
CA VAL A 594 -13.98 5.48 -25.91
C VAL A 594 -13.82 6.89 -25.37
N VAL A 595 -14.92 7.52 -24.91
CA VAL A 595 -14.86 8.83 -24.28
C VAL A 595 -14.13 8.69 -22.94
N LYS A 596 -13.10 9.51 -22.75
CA LYS A 596 -12.25 9.48 -21.54
C LYS A 596 -12.96 10.13 -20.35
N ASN A 597 -12.59 9.66 -19.14
CA ASN A 597 -13.00 10.30 -17.91
C ASN A 597 -12.59 11.78 -17.90
N GLY A 598 -13.39 12.65 -17.27
CA GLY A 598 -13.16 14.09 -17.25
C GLY A 598 -13.74 14.85 -18.45
N SER A 599 -14.15 14.15 -19.54
CA SER A 599 -14.82 14.80 -20.69
C SER A 599 -16.19 15.37 -20.29
N ILE A 600 -16.53 16.56 -20.78
CA ILE A 600 -17.80 17.21 -20.47
C ILE A 600 -18.95 16.51 -21.22
N CYS A 601 -19.98 16.10 -20.48
CA CYS A 601 -21.16 15.44 -21.02
C CYS A 601 -22.43 16.33 -20.93
N ASP A 602 -22.46 17.32 -20.04
CA ASP A 602 -23.52 18.29 -19.87
C ASP A 602 -22.99 19.48 -19.06
N THR A 603 -23.82 20.55 -18.95
CA THR A 603 -23.48 21.72 -18.13
C THR A 603 -23.23 21.30 -16.66
N GLY A 604 -22.01 21.51 -16.18
CA GLY A 604 -21.59 21.11 -14.82
C GLY A 604 -21.48 19.61 -14.60
N ARG A 605 -21.42 18.80 -15.68
CA ARG A 605 -21.30 17.35 -15.63
C ARG A 605 -20.15 16.83 -16.47
N ILE A 606 -19.54 15.77 -16.01
CA ILE A 606 -18.40 15.10 -16.65
C ILE A 606 -18.61 13.59 -16.73
N CYS A 607 -17.93 12.97 -17.65
CA CYS A 607 -17.88 11.52 -17.76
C CYS A 607 -16.92 10.93 -16.73
N VAL A 608 -17.41 10.00 -15.93
CA VAL A 608 -16.59 9.14 -15.03
C VAL A 608 -17.10 7.72 -15.20
N ASN A 609 -16.22 6.81 -15.57
CA ASN A 609 -16.55 5.39 -15.79
C ASN A 609 -17.77 5.17 -16.72
N ARG A 610 -17.87 6.00 -17.77
CA ARG A 610 -18.94 5.99 -18.77
C ARG A 610 -20.32 6.45 -18.25
N GLU A 611 -20.33 7.14 -17.13
CA GLU A 611 -21.51 7.75 -16.56
C GLU A 611 -21.35 9.27 -16.51
N CYS A 612 -22.42 10.00 -16.82
CA CYS A 612 -22.45 11.45 -16.78
C CYS A 612 -22.83 11.91 -15.36
N VAL A 613 -21.83 12.30 -14.58
CA VAL A 613 -21.95 12.65 -13.15
C VAL A 613 -21.69 14.14 -12.92
N GLU A 614 -22.09 14.67 -11.80
CA GLU A 614 -21.81 16.08 -11.46
C GLU A 614 -20.31 16.31 -11.24
N SER A 615 -19.78 17.40 -11.81
CA SER A 615 -18.36 17.75 -11.69
C SER A 615 -17.93 18.03 -10.23
N ARG A 616 -18.89 18.30 -9.33
CA ARG A 616 -18.65 18.46 -7.88
C ARG A 616 -17.99 17.24 -7.24
N ILE A 617 -18.20 16.03 -7.78
CA ILE A 617 -17.55 14.81 -7.30
C ILE A 617 -16.03 14.93 -7.32
N LEU A 618 -15.45 15.70 -8.25
CA LEU A 618 -14.02 15.97 -8.28
C LEU A 618 -13.63 17.08 -7.28
N ALA A 619 -14.50 18.05 -7.03
CA ALA A 619 -14.27 19.13 -6.09
C ALA A 619 -14.35 18.65 -4.64
N ASP A 620 -15.23 17.72 -4.30
CA ASP A 620 -15.34 17.15 -2.96
C ASP A 620 -14.06 16.41 -2.54
N ARG A 621 -13.38 15.72 -3.48
CA ARG A 621 -12.08 15.11 -3.22
C ARG A 621 -10.97 16.16 -3.02
N SER A 622 -11.01 17.29 -3.74
CA SER A 622 -10.05 18.39 -3.56
C SER A 622 -10.30 19.15 -2.25
N TYR A 623 -11.54 19.23 -1.79
CA TYR A 623 -11.92 19.82 -0.50
C TYR A 623 -11.43 18.95 0.67
N GLU A 624 -11.53 17.63 0.58
CA GLU A 624 -10.91 16.72 1.54
C GLU A 624 -9.38 16.84 1.57
N CYS A 625 -8.75 17.02 0.42
CA CYS A 625 -7.31 17.27 0.33
C CYS A 625 -6.96 18.62 0.95
N SER A 626 -7.74 19.69 0.68
CA SER A 626 -7.59 21.01 1.27
C SER A 626 -7.71 20.97 2.81
N LEU A 627 -8.66 20.20 3.34
CA LEU A 627 -8.79 19.98 4.78
C LEU A 627 -7.63 19.17 5.39
N LYS A 628 -7.18 18.11 4.69
CA LYS A 628 -6.05 17.27 5.11
C LYS A 628 -4.69 17.98 4.97
N CYS A 629 -4.56 18.89 4.02
CA CYS A 629 -3.34 19.64 3.73
C CYS A 629 -3.37 21.07 4.27
N ASN A 630 -4.31 21.43 5.15
CA ASN A 630 -4.49 22.78 5.72
C ASN A 630 -4.53 23.92 4.67
N GLY A 631 -5.07 23.66 3.47
CA GLY A 631 -5.17 24.63 2.40
C GLY A 631 -3.85 24.98 1.68
N HIS A 632 -2.71 24.44 2.09
CA HIS A 632 -1.39 24.84 1.59
C HIS A 632 -0.77 23.89 0.55
N GLY A 633 -1.41 22.77 0.24
CA GLY A 633 -0.80 21.72 -0.60
C GLY A 633 -0.68 22.03 -2.10
N VAL A 634 -1.39 23.01 -2.64
CA VAL A 634 -1.43 23.28 -4.10
C VAL A 634 -0.86 24.65 -4.48
N GLU A 635 -1.05 25.71 -3.68
CA GLU A 635 -0.58 27.04 -4.02
C GLU A 635 0.92 27.25 -3.84
N GLU A 636 1.56 26.60 -2.88
CA GLU A 636 3.01 26.73 -2.66
C GLU A 636 3.86 26.08 -3.76
N ILE A 637 3.39 25.00 -4.38
CA ILE A 637 4.11 24.34 -5.49
C ILE A 637 4.03 25.23 -6.74
N LEU A 638 2.90 25.81 -7.05
CA LEU A 638 2.71 26.71 -8.20
C LEU A 638 3.45 28.04 -8.02
N SER A 639 3.42 28.63 -6.83
CA SER A 639 4.18 29.86 -6.55
C SER A 639 5.68 29.66 -6.54
N ALA A 640 6.18 28.51 -6.08
CA ALA A 640 7.62 28.18 -6.14
C ALA A 640 8.13 27.98 -7.58
N PHE A 641 7.29 27.47 -8.48
CA PHE A 641 7.60 27.33 -9.91
C PHE A 641 7.53 28.64 -10.68
N LEU A 642 6.53 29.50 -10.40
CA LEU A 642 6.37 30.81 -11.05
C LEU A 642 7.49 31.80 -10.65
N VAL A 643 7.93 31.79 -9.39
CA VAL A 643 9.07 32.62 -8.92
C VAL A 643 10.41 32.16 -9.52
N ARG A 644 10.57 30.90 -9.92
CA ARG A 644 11.77 30.42 -10.62
C ARG A 644 11.79 30.74 -12.11
N SER A 645 10.66 30.84 -12.77
CA SER A 645 10.58 31.21 -14.21
C SER A 645 10.78 32.70 -14.44
N GLU A 646 10.42 33.57 -13.50
CA GLU A 646 10.69 35.02 -13.61
C GLU A 646 12.12 35.44 -13.23
N GLY A 647 12.86 34.59 -12.51
CA GLY A 647 14.25 34.87 -12.08
C GLY A 647 15.32 34.67 -13.18
N SER A 648 14.96 34.13 -14.36
CA SER A 648 15.91 33.78 -15.42
C SER A 648 15.98 34.76 -16.58
N THR A 649 15.18 35.84 -16.63
CA THR A 649 15.12 36.77 -17.77
C THR A 649 15.53 38.20 -17.49
N HIS A 650 16.04 38.54 -16.30
CA HIS A 650 16.57 39.90 -16.04
C HIS A 650 18.01 39.89 -15.54
N ARG A 651 18.94 39.66 -16.48
CA ARG A 651 20.31 40.24 -16.45
C ARG A 651 20.70 40.56 -17.88
N ASN A 652 20.35 41.77 -18.33
CA ASN A 652 21.13 42.66 -19.17
C ASN A 652 20.23 43.78 -19.69
N ALA A 653 20.25 44.93 -19.01
CA ALA A 653 20.24 46.25 -19.64
C ALA A 653 20.43 47.32 -18.57
N SER A 654 21.52 48.04 -18.74
CA SER A 654 22.04 49.15 -17.98
C SER A 654 21.17 50.40 -18.03
N ARG A 655 21.15 51.11 -16.88
CA ARG A 655 21.21 52.58 -16.70
C ARG A 655 20.56 53.50 -17.73
N SER A 656 19.55 54.27 -17.30
CA SER A 656 19.62 55.75 -17.31
C SER A 656 18.39 56.35 -16.60
N THR A 657 18.67 57.13 -15.60
CA THR A 657 18.11 58.39 -15.06
C THR A 657 16.81 58.96 -15.60
N SER A 658 15.83 59.28 -14.75
CA SER A 658 15.47 60.60 -14.26
C SER A 658 14.02 60.68 -13.81
N GLU A 659 13.84 61.16 -12.61
CA GLU A 659 12.91 62.17 -12.06
C GLU A 659 11.52 62.33 -12.63
N SER A 660 10.50 62.28 -11.80
CA SER A 660 9.68 63.33 -11.24
C SER A 660 8.18 63.05 -11.22
N SER A 661 7.65 63.23 -10.04
CA SER A 661 6.44 63.95 -9.62
C SER A 661 5.02 63.41 -9.98
N SER A 662 4.37 63.07 -8.88
CA SER A 662 3.17 63.69 -8.30
C SER A 662 1.78 63.46 -8.90
N GLN A 663 0.90 63.18 -7.95
CA GLN A 663 -0.54 63.59 -7.79
C GLN A 663 -1.64 62.70 -8.36
N THR A 664 -2.34 62.09 -7.43
CA THR A 664 -3.77 62.32 -7.02
C THR A 664 -4.82 62.26 -8.11
N ASP A 665 -5.78 61.44 -7.96
CA ASP A 665 -7.16 61.67 -7.51
C ASP A 665 -8.11 60.53 -7.90
N THR A 666 -8.72 60.01 -6.90
CA THR A 666 -10.16 59.78 -6.60
C THR A 666 -11.19 59.60 -7.70
N VAL A 667 -12.13 58.66 -7.38
CA VAL A 667 -13.56 58.63 -7.57
C VAL A 667 -14.12 57.97 -8.87
N ARG A 668 -14.65 56.83 -8.79
CA ARG A 668 -16.05 56.32 -8.73
C ARG A 668 -16.08 54.83 -8.96
#